data_11de5a78b7449557e9afad62b4d1c249
#
_entry.id   11de5a78b7449557e9afad62b4d1c249
#
_cell.length_a   1.000
_cell.length_b   1.000
_cell.length_c   1.000
_cell.angle_alpha   90.00
_cell.angle_beta   90.00
_cell.angle_gamma   90.00
#
_symmetry.space_group_name_H-M   'P 1'
#
loop_
_entity.id
_entity.type
_entity.pdbx_description
1 polymer ?
#
loop_
_entity_poly.entity_id
_entity_poly.type
_entity_poly.pdbx_seq_one_letter_code
_entity_poly.pdbx_strand_id
1 'polypeptide(L)'
;MIEKIKYEEKQTPEGGYILTAPIEHEMQRSFIDYSMSVIVERALPDVRDGLKPVHRRILYAMAEENLVASGKTKKCATVVGDVLGRYHPHGDASVYDAMVRLGQAFSLRYMPVTKQGNFGGIDGSPAAAYRYTEAKMSKVAEVMVEDIKKNTVDFAPNFDDTRQEPKVLPAAFPFLLCNGSTGIAVGMATNMPPHNLREVGAAICAYIDNPECKVEDLMQHMKGPDFPTGGIIFGKKGIADAYKTGRGKILIRARFTIEVDTKGKEKIVFTEIPYQTRTDDLVKKIADLAKDGIIEGIDRVNDGSHGDDVRIEVDIKKTAIAKIVINQIFAKTPLQSSYGIINLALVPSGTGLAPQVLNLKQIIKHFVDHRDEVITRRTKFELAVAKKKEHILEAKITAVDCVDEVIQIIRSSKDEPEAKKRLEARFGFDEEQSQAIVDLRLGVLTSLRIDELKLEMEQLKAEIARLEDLLAYHEKILNLIKEETSAIVEKFGDDRKTDIVAGEVETINVEDMIKEEDMCVLISKLGYIKRVPVSQYKSQGRGGKGTISAKLVEEDYINQMFVASTHDYLMFITTAGKAYWVKVHEIPEASKTSRGSHVKSLLTLGNEDITTTVALKDFKDDEFLFMATANGVVKKTPTSEFKNAKSRGTTAVRLDDGDTLVSSILTSGNDEILLVSRRGQALRIEEDDVRPMGKTSRGVAGLKLASGDELTAAIRIEKEDDARILVITEKGIGKRVDPAEFNAHGRGTGGQKIFGNVDDKIGRASCRERVSEAV
;
A
#
# COMPACT_ATOMS: atom_id res chain seq x y z
N MET A 1 -17.18 25.73 -27.69
CA MET A 1 -17.05 26.54 -28.93
C MET A 1 -15.67 27.17 -28.86
N ILE A 2 -14.73 26.69 -29.67
CA ILE A 2 -13.40 27.31 -29.81
C ILE A 2 -13.63 28.52 -30.76
N GLU A 3 -13.45 29.74 -30.25
CA GLU A 3 -13.47 30.93 -31.07
C GLU A 3 -12.46 30.76 -32.21
N LYS A 4 -12.93 30.99 -33.47
CA LYS A 4 -12.03 30.99 -34.62
C LYS A 4 -11.02 32.12 -34.39
N ILE A 5 -9.77 31.77 -34.20
CA ILE A 5 -8.65 32.73 -34.09
C ILE A 5 -8.62 33.56 -35.35
N LYS A 6 -8.81 34.87 -35.22
CA LYS A 6 -8.59 35.83 -36.33
C LYS A 6 -7.08 36.09 -36.38
N TYR A 7 -6.41 35.49 -37.36
CA TYR A 7 -5.04 35.82 -37.68
C TYR A 7 -5.01 37.19 -38.36
N GLU A 8 -4.09 38.07 -37.92
CA GLU A 8 -3.80 39.30 -38.67
C GLU A 8 -2.94 38.94 -39.88
N GLU A 9 -3.53 39.12 -41.09
CA GLU A 9 -2.83 38.90 -42.34
C GLU A 9 -2.12 40.19 -42.76
N LYS A 10 -0.78 40.14 -42.92
CA LYS A 10 -0.01 41.20 -43.56
C LYS A 10 0.56 40.67 -44.87
N GLN A 11 0.26 41.36 -45.96
CA GLN A 11 0.81 41.05 -47.27
C GLN A 11 2.31 41.50 -47.32
N THR A 12 3.19 40.62 -47.74
CA THR A 12 4.60 40.97 -47.97
C THR A 12 4.77 41.67 -49.31
N PRO A 13 5.81 42.47 -49.50
CA PRO A 13 6.11 43.13 -50.79
C PRO A 13 6.32 42.13 -51.95
N GLU A 14 6.62 40.89 -51.66
CA GLU A 14 6.86 39.80 -52.63
C GLU A 14 5.61 38.97 -52.93
N GLY A 15 4.41 39.38 -52.46
CA GLY A 15 3.13 38.73 -52.76
C GLY A 15 2.79 37.55 -51.82
N GLY A 16 3.56 37.31 -50.74
CA GLY A 16 3.25 36.37 -49.71
C GLY A 16 2.41 36.98 -48.57
N TYR A 17 1.92 36.11 -47.63
CA TYR A 17 1.17 36.56 -46.46
C TYR A 17 1.92 36.19 -45.21
N ILE A 18 2.05 37.14 -44.27
CA ILE A 18 2.50 36.87 -42.88
C ILE A 18 1.24 36.80 -42.03
N LEU A 19 1.04 35.64 -41.39
CA LEU A 19 0.00 35.43 -40.41
C LEU A 19 0.60 35.65 -39.01
N THR A 20 0.06 36.60 -38.28
CA THR A 20 0.49 36.85 -36.89
C THR A 20 -0.45 36.08 -35.95
N ALA A 21 0.08 35.09 -35.25
CA ALA A 21 -0.64 34.34 -34.22
C ALA A 21 -0.04 34.74 -32.82
N PRO A 22 -0.90 35.14 -31.86
CA PRO A 22 -0.43 35.29 -30.46
C PRO A 22 0.04 33.95 -29.94
N ILE A 23 1.23 33.91 -29.31
CA ILE A 23 1.86 32.69 -28.82
C ILE A 23 1.00 31.99 -27.75
N GLU A 24 0.25 32.77 -26.97
CA GLU A 24 -0.64 32.25 -25.94
C GLU A 24 -1.76 31.39 -26.56
N HIS A 25 -2.33 31.82 -27.64
CA HIS A 25 -3.40 31.08 -28.33
C HIS A 25 -2.88 29.82 -29.01
N GLU A 26 -1.70 29.90 -29.64
CA GLU A 26 -1.09 28.75 -30.29
C GLU A 26 -0.65 27.69 -29.26
N MET A 27 -0.05 28.13 -28.16
CA MET A 27 0.28 27.23 -27.05
C MET A 27 -0.98 26.59 -26.43
N GLN A 28 -2.04 27.36 -26.21
CA GLN A 28 -3.27 26.85 -25.65
C GLN A 28 -3.89 25.77 -26.54
N ARG A 29 -3.95 26.01 -27.84
CA ARG A 29 -4.47 25.08 -28.83
C ARG A 29 -3.62 23.80 -28.88
N SER A 30 -2.32 23.96 -29.09
CA SER A 30 -1.39 22.83 -29.17
C SER A 30 -1.39 22.01 -27.87
N PHE A 31 -1.52 22.67 -26.69
CA PHE A 31 -1.61 21.98 -25.42
C PHE A 31 -2.92 21.16 -25.28
N ILE A 32 -4.05 21.72 -25.76
CA ILE A 32 -5.33 21.00 -25.73
C ILE A 32 -5.27 19.77 -26.65
N ASP A 33 -4.79 19.95 -27.88
CA ASP A 33 -4.66 18.87 -28.87
C ASP A 33 -3.73 17.77 -28.37
N TYR A 34 -2.57 18.14 -27.83
CA TYR A 34 -1.63 17.20 -27.19
C TYR A 34 -2.27 16.49 -25.99
N SER A 35 -2.95 17.23 -25.11
CA SER A 35 -3.60 16.66 -23.93
C SER A 35 -4.68 15.66 -24.30
N MET A 36 -5.49 15.97 -25.30
CA MET A 36 -6.53 15.05 -25.77
C MET A 36 -5.92 13.78 -26.37
N SER A 37 -4.89 13.91 -27.20
CA SER A 37 -4.19 12.73 -27.74
C SER A 37 -3.59 11.86 -26.63
N VAL A 38 -2.92 12.47 -25.64
CA VAL A 38 -2.35 11.71 -24.51
C VAL A 38 -3.42 11.02 -23.66
N ILE A 39 -4.57 11.66 -23.46
CA ILE A 39 -5.69 11.09 -22.68
C ILE A 39 -6.34 9.94 -23.42
N VAL A 40 -6.75 10.16 -24.68
CA VAL A 40 -7.59 9.22 -25.43
C VAL A 40 -6.77 8.15 -26.15
N GLU A 41 -5.59 8.52 -26.70
CA GLU A 41 -4.83 7.65 -27.61
C GLU A 41 -3.55 7.05 -27.00
N ARG A 42 -3.26 7.31 -25.71
CA ARG A 42 -2.00 6.84 -25.11
C ARG A 42 -2.13 6.27 -23.72
N ALA A 43 -2.60 7.08 -22.74
CA ALA A 43 -2.38 6.79 -21.33
C ALA A 43 -3.49 5.97 -20.67
N LEU A 44 -4.75 6.17 -21.07
CA LEU A 44 -5.91 5.58 -20.43
C LEU A 44 -6.42 4.34 -21.16
N PRO A 45 -6.90 3.31 -20.43
CA PRO A 45 -7.52 2.14 -21.00
C PRO A 45 -8.99 2.43 -21.41
N ASP A 46 -9.48 1.76 -22.44
CA ASP A 46 -10.92 1.69 -22.73
C ASP A 46 -11.58 0.75 -21.70
N VAL A 47 -12.72 1.16 -21.16
CA VAL A 47 -13.43 0.38 -20.12
C VAL A 47 -13.93 -0.96 -20.63
N ARG A 48 -14.21 -1.08 -21.95
CA ARG A 48 -14.81 -2.25 -22.59
C ARG A 48 -13.82 -3.41 -22.72
N ASP A 49 -12.62 -3.16 -23.27
CA ASP A 49 -11.60 -4.18 -23.50
C ASP A 49 -10.40 -4.09 -22.54
N GLY A 50 -10.31 -3.02 -21.72
CA GLY A 50 -9.25 -2.82 -20.73
C GLY A 50 -7.89 -2.47 -21.33
N LEU A 51 -7.81 -2.19 -22.61
CA LEU A 51 -6.57 -1.99 -23.33
C LEU A 51 -6.30 -0.52 -23.65
N LYS A 52 -5.02 -0.16 -23.61
CA LYS A 52 -4.54 1.07 -24.24
C LYS A 52 -4.37 0.83 -25.75
N PRO A 53 -4.37 1.90 -26.57
CA PRO A 53 -4.24 1.74 -28.04
C PRO A 53 -3.03 0.88 -28.46
N VAL A 54 -1.86 1.08 -27.86
CA VAL A 54 -0.66 0.29 -28.19
C VAL A 54 -0.84 -1.21 -27.90
N HIS A 55 -1.49 -1.57 -26.79
CA HIS A 55 -1.76 -2.98 -26.44
C HIS A 55 -2.76 -3.59 -27.42
N ARG A 56 -3.81 -2.87 -27.75
CA ARG A 56 -4.83 -3.31 -28.73
C ARG A 56 -4.20 -3.55 -30.10
N ARG A 57 -3.36 -2.64 -30.57
CA ARG A 57 -2.65 -2.74 -31.85
C ARG A 57 -1.68 -3.92 -31.87
N ILE A 58 -0.99 -4.20 -30.78
CA ILE A 58 -0.09 -5.38 -30.65
C ILE A 58 -0.90 -6.68 -30.78
N LEU A 59 -1.99 -6.83 -30.03
CA LEU A 59 -2.80 -8.05 -30.08
C LEU A 59 -3.49 -8.21 -31.44
N TYR A 60 -3.97 -7.12 -32.04
CA TYR A 60 -4.60 -7.12 -33.36
C TYR A 60 -3.58 -7.53 -34.45
N ALA A 61 -2.37 -6.96 -34.45
CA ALA A 61 -1.32 -7.33 -35.39
C ALA A 61 -0.93 -8.82 -35.23
N MET A 62 -0.84 -9.32 -34.00
CA MET A 62 -0.60 -10.75 -33.76
C MET A 62 -1.74 -11.63 -34.30
N ALA A 63 -2.99 -11.18 -34.20
CA ALA A 63 -4.15 -11.91 -34.72
C ALA A 63 -4.17 -11.93 -36.23
N GLU A 64 -3.84 -10.81 -36.91
CA GLU A 64 -3.72 -10.77 -38.38
C GLU A 64 -2.62 -11.70 -38.92
N GLU A 65 -1.47 -11.75 -38.21
CA GLU A 65 -0.36 -12.64 -38.53
C GLU A 65 -0.59 -14.10 -38.09
N ASN A 66 -1.78 -14.41 -37.59
CA ASN A 66 -2.19 -15.73 -37.12
C ASN A 66 -1.20 -16.34 -36.08
N LEU A 67 -0.68 -15.50 -35.18
CA LEU A 67 0.22 -15.89 -34.11
C LEU A 67 -0.54 -16.48 -32.91
N VAL A 68 -1.25 -17.55 -33.15
CA VAL A 68 -2.10 -18.22 -32.16
C VAL A 68 -1.29 -19.00 -31.11
N ALA A 69 -1.89 -19.29 -29.96
CA ALA A 69 -1.26 -19.96 -28.83
C ALA A 69 -0.74 -21.37 -29.18
N SER A 70 -1.43 -22.09 -30.05
CA SER A 70 -1.03 -23.42 -30.55
C SER A 70 0.08 -23.36 -31.62
N GLY A 71 0.29 -22.17 -32.23
CA GLY A 71 1.26 -21.96 -33.30
C GLY A 71 2.70 -21.81 -32.80
N LYS A 72 3.61 -21.58 -33.74
CA LYS A 72 5.03 -21.28 -33.46
C LYS A 72 5.16 -19.80 -33.04
N THR A 73 6.18 -19.51 -32.23
CA THR A 73 6.58 -18.13 -31.93
C THR A 73 7.22 -17.47 -33.17
N LYS A 74 7.08 -16.14 -33.28
CA LYS A 74 7.83 -15.30 -34.22
C LYS A 74 8.75 -14.35 -33.44
N LYS A 75 9.81 -13.86 -34.10
CA LYS A 75 10.69 -12.83 -33.55
C LYS A 75 9.86 -11.60 -33.14
N CYS A 76 10.13 -11.04 -31.96
CA CYS A 76 9.47 -9.80 -31.53
C CYS A 76 9.69 -8.66 -32.52
N ALA A 77 10.86 -8.66 -33.20
CA ALA A 77 11.15 -7.70 -34.27
C ALA A 77 10.09 -7.68 -35.39
N THR A 78 9.55 -8.84 -35.75
CA THR A 78 8.48 -8.93 -36.77
C THR A 78 7.21 -8.28 -36.27
N VAL A 79 6.75 -8.62 -35.06
CA VAL A 79 5.54 -8.05 -34.47
C VAL A 79 5.67 -6.55 -34.29
N VAL A 80 6.80 -6.08 -33.77
CA VAL A 80 7.08 -4.64 -33.58
C VAL A 80 7.06 -3.91 -34.92
N GLY A 81 7.70 -4.49 -35.96
CA GLY A 81 7.71 -3.94 -37.31
C GLY A 81 6.32 -3.83 -37.92
N ASP A 82 5.48 -4.87 -37.77
CA ASP A 82 4.10 -4.86 -38.24
C ASP A 82 3.23 -3.79 -37.55
N VAL A 83 3.38 -3.66 -36.21
CA VAL A 83 2.67 -2.66 -35.43
C VAL A 83 3.08 -1.25 -35.83
N LEU A 84 4.38 -0.98 -36.00
CA LEU A 84 4.88 0.33 -36.41
C LEU A 84 4.47 0.72 -37.81
N GLY A 85 4.65 -0.23 -38.75
CA GLY A 85 4.40 0.04 -40.15
C GLY A 85 2.91 0.13 -40.53
N ARG A 86 2.01 -0.45 -39.68
CA ARG A 86 0.59 -0.54 -40.02
C ARG A 86 -0.33 0.26 -39.15
N TYR A 87 -0.01 0.45 -37.85
CA TYR A 87 -0.99 0.95 -36.87
C TYR A 87 -0.47 2.01 -35.89
N HIS A 88 0.82 2.00 -35.52
CA HIS A 88 1.31 2.81 -34.39
C HIS A 88 2.56 3.61 -34.76
N PRO A 89 2.45 4.85 -35.26
CA PRO A 89 3.57 5.66 -35.76
C PRO A 89 4.40 6.29 -34.65
N HIS A 90 4.98 5.46 -33.77
CA HIS A 90 5.83 5.88 -32.62
C HIS A 90 7.11 5.03 -32.59
N GLY A 91 8.04 5.33 -31.65
CA GLY A 91 9.31 4.63 -31.55
C GLY A 91 9.18 3.13 -31.27
N ASP A 92 10.04 2.32 -31.88
CA ASP A 92 10.09 0.84 -31.76
C ASP A 92 10.27 0.38 -30.33
N ALA A 93 11.12 1.06 -29.56
CA ALA A 93 11.35 0.75 -28.15
C ALA A 93 10.05 0.81 -27.31
N SER A 94 9.17 1.79 -27.59
CA SER A 94 7.91 1.93 -26.83
C SER A 94 6.94 0.78 -27.11
N VAL A 95 6.88 0.30 -28.35
CA VAL A 95 6.05 -0.85 -28.74
C VAL A 95 6.63 -2.14 -28.16
N TYR A 96 7.95 -2.30 -28.24
CA TYR A 96 8.61 -3.47 -27.68
C TYR A 96 8.44 -3.56 -26.18
N ASP A 97 8.67 -2.47 -25.44
CA ASP A 97 8.50 -2.42 -23.97
C ASP A 97 7.05 -2.71 -23.56
N ALA A 98 6.06 -2.20 -24.32
CA ALA A 98 4.66 -2.54 -24.09
C ALA A 98 4.40 -4.05 -24.29
N MET A 99 4.91 -4.64 -25.37
CA MET A 99 4.79 -6.07 -25.63
C MET A 99 5.51 -6.93 -24.60
N VAL A 100 6.69 -6.52 -24.14
CA VAL A 100 7.44 -7.19 -23.07
C VAL A 100 6.60 -7.24 -21.79
N ARG A 101 6.00 -6.12 -21.38
CA ARG A 101 5.13 -6.07 -20.17
C ARG A 101 3.93 -6.99 -20.29
N LEU A 102 3.34 -7.14 -21.48
CA LEU A 102 2.24 -8.09 -21.72
C LEU A 102 2.65 -9.57 -21.53
N GLY A 103 3.95 -9.87 -21.51
CA GLY A 103 4.51 -11.22 -21.29
C GLY A 103 5.21 -11.40 -19.94
N GLN A 104 5.11 -10.45 -18.99
CA GLN A 104 5.77 -10.54 -17.68
C GLN A 104 4.78 -10.96 -16.58
N ALA A 105 5.05 -12.09 -15.93
CA ALA A 105 4.20 -12.66 -14.88
C ALA A 105 4.17 -11.84 -13.59
N PHE A 106 5.17 -11.00 -13.34
CA PHE A 106 5.20 -10.07 -12.21
C PHE A 106 4.53 -8.71 -12.53
N SER A 107 4.29 -8.41 -13.82
CA SER A 107 3.61 -7.18 -14.27
C SER A 107 2.11 -7.36 -14.45
N LEU A 108 1.67 -8.50 -14.99
CA LEU A 108 0.27 -8.80 -15.25
C LEU A 108 -0.18 -10.08 -14.55
N ARG A 109 -1.41 -10.06 -14.05
CA ARG A 109 -2.00 -11.23 -13.37
C ARG A 109 -2.35 -12.36 -14.36
N TYR A 110 -2.79 -11.99 -15.58
CA TYR A 110 -3.11 -12.90 -16.70
C TYR A 110 -2.45 -12.38 -17.96
N MET A 111 -1.37 -13.03 -18.38
CA MET A 111 -0.54 -12.57 -19.49
C MET A 111 -1.19 -12.83 -20.85
N PRO A 112 -1.39 -11.82 -21.70
CA PRO A 112 -1.88 -12.03 -23.07
C PRO A 112 -0.78 -12.46 -24.05
N VAL A 113 0.51 -12.31 -23.71
CA VAL A 113 1.64 -12.69 -24.57
C VAL A 113 2.40 -13.84 -23.95
N THR A 114 2.62 -14.90 -24.75
CA THR A 114 3.53 -16.00 -24.42
C THR A 114 4.92 -15.65 -24.95
N LYS A 115 5.88 -15.63 -24.04
CA LYS A 115 7.28 -15.23 -24.28
C LYS A 115 8.20 -16.43 -24.54
N GLN A 116 9.21 -16.22 -25.38
CA GLN A 116 10.39 -17.08 -25.51
C GLN A 116 11.64 -16.21 -25.52
N GLY A 117 12.60 -16.52 -24.65
CA GLY A 117 13.80 -15.72 -24.39
C GLY A 117 13.64 -14.80 -23.17
N ASN A 118 14.61 -13.91 -22.97
CA ASN A 118 14.66 -13.03 -21.82
C ASN A 118 13.76 -11.78 -22.02
N PHE A 119 12.66 -11.72 -21.28
CA PHE A 119 11.72 -10.58 -21.20
C PHE A 119 11.95 -9.72 -19.95
N GLY A 120 13.17 -9.73 -19.40
CA GLY A 120 13.46 -9.06 -18.13
C GLY A 120 13.01 -9.86 -16.93
N GLY A 121 13.42 -9.44 -15.74
CA GLY A 121 13.12 -10.08 -14.47
C GLY A 121 12.59 -9.10 -13.42
N ILE A 122 12.04 -9.64 -12.36
CA ILE A 122 11.61 -8.87 -11.19
C ILE A 122 12.80 -8.24 -10.45
N ASP A 123 14.00 -8.76 -10.71
CA ASP A 123 15.30 -8.25 -10.27
C ASP A 123 15.74 -6.97 -11.00
N GLY A 124 14.88 -6.45 -11.89
CA GLY A 124 15.16 -5.24 -12.65
C GLY A 124 16.07 -5.46 -13.85
N SER A 125 16.47 -6.67 -14.14
CA SER A 125 17.21 -6.98 -15.36
C SER A 125 16.37 -6.62 -16.60
N PRO A 126 16.95 -5.90 -17.60
CA PRO A 126 16.21 -5.49 -18.79
C PRO A 126 15.92 -6.68 -19.71
N ALA A 127 14.87 -6.55 -20.52
CA ALA A 127 14.60 -7.50 -21.59
C ALA A 127 15.75 -7.48 -22.60
N ALA A 128 16.04 -8.64 -23.20
CA ALA A 128 16.96 -8.72 -24.32
C ALA A 128 16.41 -7.97 -25.54
N ALA A 129 17.27 -7.50 -26.45
CA ALA A 129 16.84 -6.79 -27.65
C ALA A 129 15.85 -7.65 -28.48
N TYR A 130 14.83 -7.00 -29.05
CA TYR A 130 13.71 -7.65 -29.77
C TYR A 130 14.09 -8.59 -30.91
N ARG A 131 15.30 -8.50 -31.43
CA ARG A 131 15.84 -9.43 -32.41
C ARG A 131 16.18 -10.82 -31.84
N TYR A 132 16.37 -10.94 -30.53
CA TYR A 132 16.68 -12.20 -29.84
C TYR A 132 15.46 -12.88 -29.24
N THR A 133 14.43 -12.10 -28.86
CA THR A 133 13.22 -12.59 -28.20
C THR A 133 12.15 -12.98 -29.23
N GLU A 134 11.25 -13.88 -28.81
CA GLU A 134 10.13 -14.34 -29.62
C GLU A 134 8.84 -14.26 -28.82
N ALA A 135 7.73 -14.06 -29.51
CA ALA A 135 6.43 -13.93 -28.91
C ALA A 135 5.32 -14.55 -29.76
N LYS A 136 4.23 -14.90 -29.13
CA LYS A 136 2.92 -15.25 -29.72
C LYS A 136 1.79 -14.91 -28.74
N MET A 137 0.56 -14.90 -29.20
CA MET A 137 -0.58 -14.77 -28.31
C MET A 137 -0.65 -15.92 -27.33
N SER A 138 -1.09 -15.65 -26.10
CA SER A 138 -1.54 -16.67 -25.15
C SER A 138 -2.99 -17.06 -25.43
N LYS A 139 -3.47 -18.12 -24.80
CA LYS A 139 -4.89 -18.50 -24.87
C LYS A 139 -5.83 -17.41 -24.37
N VAL A 140 -5.38 -16.56 -23.42
CA VAL A 140 -6.16 -15.40 -22.93
C VAL A 140 -6.32 -14.33 -24.04
N ALA A 141 -5.23 -14.07 -24.81
CA ALA A 141 -5.32 -13.12 -25.91
C ALA A 141 -6.18 -13.64 -27.06
N GLU A 142 -6.19 -14.95 -27.32
CA GLU A 142 -7.10 -15.53 -28.33
C GLU A 142 -8.57 -15.21 -28.02
N VAL A 143 -8.97 -15.37 -26.76
CA VAL A 143 -10.35 -15.04 -26.28
C VAL A 143 -10.64 -13.54 -26.37
N MET A 144 -9.61 -12.68 -26.32
CA MET A 144 -9.78 -11.22 -26.51
C MET A 144 -10.06 -10.81 -27.96
N VAL A 145 -9.53 -11.58 -28.93
CA VAL A 145 -9.66 -11.27 -30.37
C VAL A 145 -10.62 -12.21 -31.11
N GLU A 146 -11.12 -13.23 -30.43
CA GLU A 146 -12.13 -14.13 -30.97
C GLU A 146 -13.29 -13.33 -31.53
N ASP A 147 -13.90 -13.79 -32.61
CA ASP A 147 -15.02 -13.12 -33.25
C ASP A 147 -14.73 -11.76 -33.94
N ILE A 148 -13.51 -11.25 -33.95
CA ILE A 148 -13.20 -9.94 -34.56
C ILE A 148 -13.55 -9.87 -36.06
N LYS A 149 -13.53 -11.03 -36.75
CA LYS A 149 -13.89 -11.16 -38.18
C LYS A 149 -15.39 -11.28 -38.41
N LYS A 150 -16.23 -11.30 -37.38
CA LYS A 150 -17.69 -11.46 -37.49
C LYS A 150 -18.45 -10.12 -37.34
N ASN A 151 -17.83 -9.01 -37.69
CA ASN A 151 -18.41 -7.66 -37.61
C ASN A 151 -18.92 -7.30 -36.20
N THR A 152 -18.24 -7.76 -35.18
CA THR A 152 -18.62 -7.60 -33.77
C THR A 152 -18.27 -6.25 -33.16
N VAL A 153 -17.30 -5.56 -33.75
CA VAL A 153 -16.79 -4.26 -33.30
C VAL A 153 -16.61 -3.31 -34.49
N ASP A 154 -16.55 -2.01 -34.20
CA ASP A 154 -16.30 -1.01 -35.21
C ASP A 154 -14.81 -0.87 -35.49
N PHE A 155 -14.53 -0.57 -36.77
CA PHE A 155 -13.21 -0.27 -37.27
C PHE A 155 -13.07 1.23 -37.58
N ALA A 156 -11.85 1.71 -37.58
CA ALA A 156 -11.49 3.05 -38.02
C ALA A 156 -10.27 2.98 -38.95
N PRO A 157 -10.07 3.96 -39.84
CA PRO A 157 -8.82 4.07 -40.56
C PRO A 157 -7.64 4.17 -39.61
N ASN A 158 -6.50 3.60 -40.02
CA ASN A 158 -5.23 3.79 -39.32
C ASN A 158 -4.67 5.21 -39.59
N PHE A 159 -3.46 5.51 -39.10
CA PHE A 159 -2.84 6.84 -39.17
C PHE A 159 -2.58 7.37 -40.58
N ASP A 160 -2.53 6.52 -41.61
CA ASP A 160 -2.27 6.88 -43.03
C ASP A 160 -3.40 6.50 -43.96
N ASP A 161 -4.56 6.14 -43.44
CA ASP A 161 -5.79 5.73 -44.17
C ASP A 161 -5.62 4.53 -45.09
N THR A 162 -4.50 3.78 -44.99
CA THR A 162 -4.23 2.62 -45.86
C THR A 162 -4.86 1.32 -45.37
N ARG A 163 -5.19 1.25 -44.05
CA ARG A 163 -5.74 0.05 -43.41
C ARG A 163 -6.83 0.43 -42.39
N GLN A 164 -7.55 -0.59 -41.94
CA GLN A 164 -8.52 -0.46 -40.89
C GLN A 164 -7.99 -1.09 -39.58
N GLU A 165 -8.18 -0.44 -38.45
CA GLU A 165 -7.90 -0.97 -37.12
C GLU A 165 -9.16 -0.99 -36.24
N PRO A 166 -9.32 -1.96 -35.33
CA PRO A 166 -10.47 -2.03 -34.46
C PRO A 166 -10.42 -0.92 -33.40
N LYS A 167 -11.55 -0.19 -33.22
CA LYS A 167 -11.69 0.80 -32.15
C LYS A 167 -11.64 0.18 -30.77
N VAL A 168 -12.10 -1.07 -30.64
CA VAL A 168 -12.13 -1.88 -29.42
C VAL A 168 -12.07 -3.36 -29.81
N LEU A 169 -11.51 -4.23 -28.97
CA LEU A 169 -11.55 -5.68 -29.22
C LEU A 169 -12.87 -6.28 -28.72
N PRO A 170 -13.32 -7.43 -29.29
CA PRO A 170 -14.51 -8.14 -28.82
C PRO A 170 -14.42 -8.64 -27.36
N ALA A 171 -13.25 -8.83 -26.84
CA ALA A 171 -12.85 -9.01 -25.44
C ALA A 171 -13.83 -9.79 -24.55
N ALA A 172 -13.90 -11.12 -24.73
CA ALA A 172 -14.70 -11.95 -23.83
C ALA A 172 -14.03 -12.13 -22.42
N PHE A 173 -12.73 -11.89 -22.32
CA PHE A 173 -12.01 -11.88 -21.04
C PHE A 173 -12.10 -10.50 -20.39
N PRO A 174 -12.50 -10.37 -19.10
CA PRO A 174 -12.64 -9.08 -18.40
C PRO A 174 -11.28 -8.47 -18.04
N PHE A 175 -10.51 -8.06 -19.05
CA PHE A 175 -9.10 -7.71 -18.95
C PHE A 175 -8.84 -6.55 -17.99
N LEU A 176 -9.70 -5.50 -18.01
CA LEU A 176 -9.53 -4.32 -17.18
C LEU A 176 -9.54 -4.66 -15.68
N LEU A 177 -10.48 -5.48 -15.23
CA LEU A 177 -10.57 -5.90 -13.84
C LEU A 177 -9.49 -6.92 -13.48
N CYS A 178 -9.21 -7.88 -14.37
CA CYS A 178 -8.27 -8.96 -14.09
C CYS A 178 -6.81 -8.51 -14.07
N ASN A 179 -6.41 -7.58 -14.95
CA ASN A 179 -5.03 -7.11 -15.07
C ASN A 179 -4.80 -5.69 -14.56
N GLY A 180 -5.87 -4.93 -14.36
CA GLY A 180 -5.76 -3.52 -14.02
C GLY A 180 -5.16 -2.68 -15.14
N SER A 181 -4.84 -1.43 -14.84
CA SER A 181 -4.12 -0.53 -15.74
C SER A 181 -3.46 0.60 -14.97
N THR A 182 -2.27 0.99 -15.36
CA THR A 182 -1.54 2.13 -14.80
C THR A 182 -1.18 3.10 -15.92
N GLY A 183 -1.48 4.39 -15.78
CA GLY A 183 -1.15 5.39 -16.79
C GLY A 183 -1.19 6.80 -16.24
N ILE A 184 -0.30 7.64 -16.75
CA ILE A 184 -0.21 9.07 -16.41
C ILE A 184 -0.56 9.85 -17.66
N ALA A 185 -1.65 10.62 -17.61
CA ALA A 185 -2.09 11.53 -18.65
C ALA A 185 -1.92 12.98 -18.19
N VAL A 186 -2.31 13.94 -19.03
CA VAL A 186 -2.28 15.36 -18.67
C VAL A 186 -3.41 15.66 -17.69
N GLY A 187 -3.08 16.13 -16.51
CA GLY A 187 -4.04 16.49 -15.47
C GLY A 187 -4.75 15.33 -14.77
N MET A 188 -4.50 14.07 -15.16
CA MET A 188 -5.13 12.91 -14.57
C MET A 188 -4.26 11.65 -14.67
N ALA A 189 -4.52 10.68 -13.78
CA ALA A 189 -3.84 9.40 -13.79
C ALA A 189 -4.81 8.26 -13.49
N THR A 190 -4.53 7.09 -14.02
CA THR A 190 -5.19 5.83 -13.67
C THR A 190 -4.21 4.90 -12.95
N ASN A 191 -4.70 4.21 -11.93
CA ASN A 191 -3.95 3.17 -11.23
C ASN A 191 -4.95 2.12 -10.71
N MET A 192 -5.40 1.27 -11.62
CA MET A 192 -6.36 0.21 -11.36
C MET A 192 -5.62 -1.07 -10.96
N PRO A 193 -5.92 -1.67 -9.82
CA PRO A 193 -5.29 -2.91 -9.40
C PRO A 193 -5.85 -4.11 -10.18
N PRO A 194 -5.06 -5.19 -10.32
CA PRO A 194 -5.52 -6.47 -10.84
C PRO A 194 -6.38 -7.22 -9.82
N HIS A 195 -7.24 -8.15 -10.31
CA HIS A 195 -8.12 -8.98 -9.48
C HIS A 195 -8.13 -10.43 -9.95
N ASN A 196 -8.58 -11.31 -9.05
CA ASN A 196 -8.72 -12.72 -9.35
C ASN A 196 -9.89 -12.99 -10.30
N LEU A 197 -9.67 -13.79 -11.35
CA LEU A 197 -10.67 -14.06 -12.38
C LEU A 197 -11.91 -14.78 -11.85
N ARG A 198 -11.76 -15.70 -10.89
CA ARG A 198 -12.90 -16.40 -10.26
C ARG A 198 -13.81 -15.42 -9.53
N GLU A 199 -13.21 -14.46 -8.82
CA GLU A 199 -13.95 -13.42 -8.09
C GLU A 199 -14.64 -12.45 -9.06
N VAL A 200 -13.94 -12.03 -10.12
CA VAL A 200 -14.48 -11.15 -11.17
C VAL A 200 -15.63 -11.83 -11.90
N GLY A 201 -15.48 -13.08 -12.32
CA GLY A 201 -16.53 -13.83 -12.99
C GLY A 201 -17.77 -14.04 -12.12
N ALA A 202 -17.58 -14.34 -10.84
CA ALA A 202 -18.69 -14.45 -9.88
C ALA A 202 -19.44 -13.11 -9.72
N ALA A 203 -18.71 -11.98 -9.69
CA ALA A 203 -19.31 -10.65 -9.59
C ALA A 203 -20.06 -10.25 -10.88
N ILE A 204 -19.55 -10.62 -12.06
CA ILE A 204 -20.22 -10.40 -13.34
C ILE A 204 -21.54 -11.19 -13.38
N CYS A 205 -21.52 -12.49 -13.00
CA CYS A 205 -22.73 -13.30 -12.95
C CYS A 205 -23.76 -12.73 -11.95
N ALA A 206 -23.31 -12.32 -10.76
CA ALA A 206 -24.20 -11.70 -9.77
C ALA A 206 -24.81 -10.37 -10.26
N TYR A 207 -24.06 -9.58 -11.01
CA TYR A 207 -24.59 -8.35 -11.64
C TYR A 207 -25.65 -8.66 -12.71
N ILE A 208 -25.43 -9.66 -13.55
CA ILE A 208 -26.40 -10.08 -14.58
C ILE A 208 -27.69 -10.57 -13.93
N ASP A 209 -27.60 -11.35 -12.82
CA ASP A 209 -28.77 -11.83 -12.10
C ASP A 209 -29.58 -10.73 -11.42
N ASN A 210 -28.91 -9.66 -10.96
CA ASN A 210 -29.56 -8.51 -10.34
C ASN A 210 -28.84 -7.19 -10.73
N PRO A 211 -29.23 -6.55 -11.84
CA PRO A 211 -28.63 -5.27 -12.26
C PRO A 211 -28.81 -4.13 -11.25
N GLU A 212 -29.82 -4.22 -10.36
CA GLU A 212 -30.07 -3.21 -9.33
C GLU A 212 -29.28 -3.46 -8.03
N CYS A 213 -28.40 -4.49 -7.98
CA CYS A 213 -27.55 -4.80 -6.85
C CYS A 213 -26.70 -3.57 -6.45
N LYS A 214 -26.40 -3.48 -5.15
CA LYS A 214 -25.47 -2.47 -4.64
C LYS A 214 -24.02 -2.92 -4.80
N VAL A 215 -23.08 -1.97 -4.68
CA VAL A 215 -21.63 -2.29 -4.73
C VAL A 215 -21.25 -3.28 -3.63
N GLU A 216 -21.89 -3.17 -2.46
CA GLU A 216 -21.66 -4.05 -1.32
C GLU A 216 -21.99 -5.52 -1.62
N ASP A 217 -23.01 -5.76 -2.45
CA ASP A 217 -23.38 -7.12 -2.86
C ASP A 217 -22.31 -7.73 -3.76
N LEU A 218 -21.77 -6.95 -4.70
CA LEU A 218 -20.65 -7.36 -5.55
C LEU A 218 -19.36 -7.60 -4.75
N MET A 219 -19.14 -6.87 -3.66
CA MET A 219 -18.00 -7.07 -2.76
C MET A 219 -18.03 -8.39 -1.99
N GLN A 220 -19.17 -9.08 -1.92
CA GLN A 220 -19.24 -10.44 -1.37
C GLN A 220 -18.51 -11.42 -2.27
N HIS A 221 -18.51 -11.20 -3.57
CA HIS A 221 -17.83 -12.01 -4.58
C HIS A 221 -16.39 -11.53 -4.83
N MET A 222 -16.15 -10.21 -4.92
CA MET A 222 -14.82 -9.62 -5.10
C MET A 222 -14.26 -9.12 -3.76
N LYS A 223 -13.36 -9.89 -3.16
CA LYS A 223 -12.79 -9.58 -1.84
C LYS A 223 -11.83 -8.40 -1.86
N GLY A 224 -11.14 -8.17 -2.97
CA GLY A 224 -10.15 -7.11 -3.13
C GLY A 224 -9.15 -7.37 -4.25
N PRO A 225 -8.17 -6.47 -4.45
CA PRO A 225 -7.09 -6.66 -5.41
C PRO A 225 -6.32 -7.97 -5.23
N ASP A 226 -5.82 -8.53 -6.33
CA ASP A 226 -5.02 -9.77 -6.36
C ASP A 226 -3.78 -9.55 -7.23
N PHE A 227 -2.67 -9.18 -6.59
CA PHE A 227 -1.45 -8.80 -7.27
C PHE A 227 -0.66 -10.01 -7.77
N PRO A 228 -0.02 -9.94 -8.96
CA PRO A 228 0.78 -11.03 -9.48
C PRO A 228 1.99 -11.38 -8.58
N THR A 229 2.51 -10.41 -7.84
CA THR A 229 3.64 -10.56 -6.91
C THR A 229 3.26 -11.05 -5.52
N GLY A 230 1.96 -11.34 -5.27
CA GLY A 230 1.46 -11.77 -3.97
C GLY A 230 1.40 -10.64 -2.95
N GLY A 231 1.93 -10.90 -1.75
CA GLY A 231 1.92 -9.97 -0.64
C GLY A 231 0.65 -10.01 0.19
N ILE A 232 0.57 -9.12 1.18
CA ILE A 232 -0.54 -9.04 2.14
C ILE A 232 -1.12 -7.64 2.13
N ILE A 233 -2.43 -7.53 1.90
CA ILE A 233 -3.18 -6.27 2.03
C ILE A 233 -3.72 -6.16 3.45
N PHE A 234 -3.48 -5.04 4.12
CA PHE A 234 -4.01 -4.75 5.44
C PHE A 234 -5.16 -3.74 5.37
N GLY A 235 -6.25 -4.08 6.06
CA GLY A 235 -7.46 -3.27 6.15
C GLY A 235 -8.39 -3.42 4.94
N LYS A 236 -9.71 -3.42 5.21
CA LYS A 236 -10.74 -3.52 4.17
C LYS A 236 -11.32 -2.17 3.75
N LYS A 237 -11.12 -1.10 4.55
CA LYS A 237 -11.70 0.21 4.31
C LYS A 237 -11.28 0.81 2.97
N GLY A 238 -9.96 0.81 2.68
CA GLY A 238 -9.45 1.36 1.42
C GLY A 238 -9.94 0.61 0.17
N ILE A 239 -10.19 -0.71 0.29
CA ILE A 239 -10.81 -1.52 -0.78
C ILE A 239 -12.27 -1.09 -0.98
N ALA A 240 -13.03 -0.96 0.11
CA ALA A 240 -14.44 -0.56 0.07
C ALA A 240 -14.60 0.85 -0.52
N ASP A 241 -13.74 1.79 -0.11
CA ASP A 241 -13.73 3.15 -0.66
C ASP A 241 -13.46 3.14 -2.17
N ALA A 242 -12.45 2.36 -2.62
CA ALA A 242 -12.12 2.21 -4.04
C ALA A 242 -13.27 1.63 -4.86
N TYR A 243 -13.95 0.61 -4.36
CA TYR A 243 -15.06 -0.03 -5.06
C TYR A 243 -16.32 0.85 -5.12
N LYS A 244 -16.57 1.65 -4.07
CA LYS A 244 -17.73 2.56 -4.00
C LYS A 244 -17.54 3.85 -4.80
N THR A 245 -16.35 4.43 -4.74
CA THR A 245 -16.09 5.78 -5.25
C THR A 245 -15.15 5.81 -6.46
N GLY A 246 -14.50 4.70 -6.78
CA GLY A 246 -13.43 4.63 -7.77
C GLY A 246 -12.08 5.14 -7.25
N ARG A 247 -11.98 5.56 -5.99
CA ARG A 247 -10.74 6.02 -5.35
C ARG A 247 -10.56 5.40 -3.98
N GLY A 248 -9.35 4.94 -3.69
CA GLY A 248 -9.02 4.35 -2.40
C GLY A 248 -7.52 4.26 -2.16
N LYS A 249 -7.15 3.92 -0.95
CA LYS A 249 -5.74 3.69 -0.57
C LYS A 249 -5.65 2.43 0.26
N ILE A 250 -4.85 1.48 -0.18
CA ILE A 250 -4.58 0.22 0.51
C ILE A 250 -3.12 0.15 0.93
N LEU A 251 -2.84 -0.59 2.00
CA LEU A 251 -1.50 -0.86 2.47
C LEU A 251 -1.11 -2.28 2.08
N ILE A 252 0.01 -2.43 1.38
CA ILE A 252 0.55 -3.72 0.94
C ILE A 252 1.86 -3.96 1.68
N ARG A 253 2.03 -5.17 2.21
CA ARG A 253 3.25 -5.61 2.88
C ARG A 253 3.79 -6.87 2.22
N ALA A 254 5.10 -6.96 2.12
CA ALA A 254 5.82 -8.15 1.68
C ALA A 254 5.55 -9.35 2.61
N ARG A 255 5.54 -10.57 2.05
CA ARG A 255 5.52 -11.80 2.84
C ARG A 255 6.95 -12.20 3.17
N PHE A 256 7.17 -12.60 4.42
CA PHE A 256 8.48 -13.03 4.88
C PHE A 256 8.39 -14.26 5.77
N THR A 257 9.51 -14.95 5.89
CA THR A 257 9.73 -16.04 6.84
C THR A 257 11.04 -15.80 7.59
N ILE A 258 11.14 -16.30 8.81
CA ILE A 258 12.39 -16.29 9.57
C ILE A 258 12.96 -17.72 9.53
N GLU A 259 14.10 -17.86 8.88
CA GLU A 259 14.87 -19.11 8.83
C GLU A 259 15.98 -19.05 9.86
N VAL A 260 16.24 -20.16 10.54
CA VAL A 260 17.35 -20.29 11.51
C VAL A 260 18.34 -21.30 10.94
N ASP A 261 19.60 -20.89 10.80
CA ASP A 261 20.64 -21.79 10.30
C ASP A 261 21.05 -22.81 11.36
N THR A 262 21.85 -23.81 10.95
CA THR A 262 22.35 -24.86 11.84
C THR A 262 23.25 -24.34 12.99
N LYS A 263 23.69 -23.08 12.93
CA LYS A 263 24.51 -22.38 13.92
C LYS A 263 23.69 -21.45 14.82
N GLY A 264 22.35 -21.48 14.69
CA GLY A 264 21.43 -20.65 15.45
C GLY A 264 21.42 -19.17 15.03
N LYS A 265 21.87 -18.84 13.80
CA LYS A 265 21.80 -17.49 13.24
C LYS A 265 20.47 -17.32 12.51
N GLU A 266 19.74 -16.28 12.84
CA GLU A 266 18.47 -15.93 12.19
C GLU A 266 18.72 -15.22 10.86
N LYS A 267 17.88 -15.53 9.88
CA LYS A 267 17.82 -14.91 8.55
C LYS A 267 16.38 -14.58 8.24
N ILE A 268 16.12 -13.35 7.80
CA ILE A 268 14.80 -12.95 7.27
C ILE A 268 14.82 -13.18 5.76
N VAL A 269 13.83 -13.92 5.27
CA VAL A 269 13.67 -14.22 3.84
C VAL A 269 12.34 -13.65 3.38
N PHE A 270 12.39 -12.70 2.43
CA PHE A 270 11.19 -12.18 1.77
C PHE A 270 10.96 -12.98 0.49
N THR A 271 9.75 -13.56 0.37
CA THR A 271 9.32 -14.39 -0.75
C THR A 271 8.31 -13.73 -1.66
N GLU A 272 7.65 -12.68 -1.20
CA GLU A 272 6.72 -11.88 -1.98
C GLU A 272 6.93 -10.41 -1.65
N ILE A 273 6.81 -9.54 -2.65
CA ILE A 273 7.05 -8.10 -2.51
C ILE A 273 5.84 -7.29 -2.97
N PRO A 274 5.67 -6.05 -2.50
CA PRO A 274 4.61 -5.18 -2.97
C PRO A 274 4.64 -4.99 -4.48
N TYR A 275 3.46 -4.95 -5.09
CA TYR A 275 3.32 -4.78 -6.53
C TYR A 275 4.00 -3.51 -7.06
N GLN A 276 4.60 -3.57 -8.24
CA GLN A 276 5.38 -2.50 -8.88
C GLN A 276 6.68 -2.13 -8.15
N THR A 277 7.21 -3.01 -7.32
CA THR A 277 8.56 -2.88 -6.75
C THR A 277 9.52 -3.86 -7.41
N ARG A 278 10.83 -3.57 -7.34
CA ARG A 278 11.91 -4.39 -7.88
C ARG A 278 12.81 -4.88 -6.77
N THR A 279 13.34 -6.10 -6.87
CA THR A 279 14.17 -6.66 -5.80
C THR A 279 15.54 -6.00 -5.71
N ASP A 280 16.16 -5.59 -6.82
CA ASP A 280 17.43 -4.86 -6.84
C ASP A 280 17.36 -3.52 -6.09
N ASP A 281 16.31 -2.74 -6.33
CA ASP A 281 16.08 -1.47 -5.64
C ASP A 281 15.85 -1.67 -4.13
N LEU A 282 15.10 -2.73 -3.76
CA LEU A 282 14.84 -3.08 -2.37
C LEU A 282 16.11 -3.51 -1.64
N VAL A 283 16.89 -4.41 -2.23
CA VAL A 283 18.14 -4.92 -1.68
C VAL A 283 19.13 -3.77 -1.47
N LYS A 284 19.30 -2.92 -2.50
CA LYS A 284 20.16 -1.73 -2.43
C LYS A 284 19.70 -0.81 -1.30
N LYS A 285 18.40 -0.50 -1.22
CA LYS A 285 17.84 0.38 -0.19
C LYS A 285 18.07 -0.17 1.22
N ILE A 286 17.87 -1.47 1.44
CA ILE A 286 18.12 -2.11 2.75
C ILE A 286 19.60 -2.04 3.09
N ALA A 287 20.50 -2.34 2.14
CA ALA A 287 21.93 -2.31 2.34
C ALA A 287 22.46 -0.90 2.67
N ASP A 288 21.96 0.13 1.96
CA ASP A 288 22.31 1.54 2.23
C ASP A 288 21.87 1.95 3.64
N LEU A 289 20.62 1.64 4.04
CA LEU A 289 20.10 1.94 5.38
C LEU A 289 20.86 1.20 6.50
N ALA A 290 21.32 -0.02 6.23
CA ALA A 290 22.15 -0.77 7.18
C ALA A 290 23.56 -0.17 7.30
N LYS A 291 24.16 0.28 6.18
CA LYS A 291 25.46 0.95 6.16
C LYS A 291 25.44 2.29 6.88
N ASP A 292 24.38 3.05 6.70
CA ASP A 292 24.17 4.36 7.34
C ASP A 292 23.79 4.25 8.83
N GLY A 293 23.61 3.01 9.36
CA GLY A 293 23.22 2.78 10.75
C GLY A 293 21.79 3.16 11.08
N ILE A 294 20.94 3.38 10.06
CA ILE A 294 19.51 3.71 10.23
C ILE A 294 18.70 2.45 10.56
N ILE A 295 19.12 1.30 10.04
CA ILE A 295 18.63 -0.03 10.43
C ILE A 295 19.80 -0.78 11.04
N GLU A 296 19.68 -1.06 12.34
CA GLU A 296 20.69 -1.79 13.08
C GLU A 296 20.44 -3.29 13.04
N GLY A 297 21.48 -4.08 13.27
CA GLY A 297 21.36 -5.52 13.42
C GLY A 297 21.42 -6.33 12.12
N ILE A 298 21.53 -5.70 10.95
CA ILE A 298 21.77 -6.37 9.68
C ILE A 298 23.27 -6.68 9.53
N ASP A 299 23.60 -7.91 9.14
CA ASP A 299 24.95 -8.35 8.82
C ASP A 299 25.22 -8.30 7.31
N ARG A 300 24.29 -8.85 6.53
CA ARG A 300 24.39 -8.93 5.07
C ARG A 300 23.01 -8.98 4.43
N VAL A 301 22.90 -8.44 3.21
CA VAL A 301 21.70 -8.54 2.36
C VAL A 301 22.09 -9.18 1.04
N ASN A 302 21.34 -10.20 0.62
CA ASN A 302 21.56 -10.90 -0.67
C ASN A 302 20.27 -10.90 -1.47
N ASP A 303 20.40 -10.76 -2.79
CA ASP A 303 19.34 -11.05 -3.74
C ASP A 303 19.54 -12.46 -4.31
N GLY A 304 18.64 -13.36 -3.98
CA GLY A 304 18.55 -14.71 -4.51
C GLY A 304 17.40 -14.85 -5.52
N SER A 305 16.78 -13.75 -5.93
CA SER A 305 15.66 -13.75 -6.87
C SER A 305 16.13 -14.17 -8.26
N HIS A 306 15.31 -14.94 -8.96
CA HIS A 306 15.61 -15.38 -10.31
C HIS A 306 14.34 -15.47 -11.16
N GLY A 307 14.34 -14.79 -12.31
CA GLY A 307 13.21 -14.79 -13.23
C GLY A 307 11.98 -14.13 -12.60
N ASP A 308 10.96 -14.92 -12.33
CA ASP A 308 9.70 -14.47 -11.70
C ASP A 308 9.66 -14.77 -10.19
N ASP A 309 10.66 -15.52 -9.64
CA ASP A 309 10.73 -15.91 -8.24
C ASP A 309 11.45 -14.85 -7.40
N VAL A 310 10.86 -14.48 -6.27
CA VAL A 310 11.41 -13.52 -5.32
C VAL A 310 12.05 -14.24 -4.14
N ARG A 311 13.31 -13.92 -3.85
CA ARG A 311 14.02 -14.36 -2.64
C ARG A 311 15.03 -13.30 -2.19
N ILE A 312 14.63 -12.39 -1.31
CA ILE A 312 15.53 -11.43 -0.68
C ILE A 312 15.91 -11.96 0.69
N GLU A 313 17.20 -12.17 0.93
CA GLU A 313 17.73 -12.69 2.18
C GLU A 313 18.44 -11.60 2.98
N VAL A 314 18.03 -11.41 4.23
CA VAL A 314 18.63 -10.48 5.17
C VAL A 314 19.19 -11.27 6.35
N ASP A 315 20.52 -11.41 6.38
CA ASP A 315 21.25 -12.04 7.49
C ASP A 315 21.32 -11.09 8.70
N ILE A 316 20.97 -11.57 9.88
CA ILE A 316 20.93 -10.78 11.11
C ILE A 316 22.14 -11.06 11.98
N LYS A 317 22.68 -10.04 12.64
CA LYS A 317 23.74 -10.17 13.66
C LYS A 317 23.19 -10.95 14.86
N LYS A 318 24.04 -11.79 15.48
CA LYS A 318 23.65 -12.61 16.65
C LYS A 318 23.09 -11.81 17.84
N THR A 319 23.42 -10.53 17.94
CA THR A 319 22.98 -9.63 19.01
C THR A 319 21.67 -8.90 18.69
N ALA A 320 21.15 -9.05 17.48
CA ALA A 320 19.95 -8.37 17.04
C ALA A 320 18.72 -9.28 17.17
N ILE A 321 17.56 -8.67 17.32
CA ILE A 321 16.26 -9.34 17.40
C ILE A 321 15.57 -9.19 16.05
N ALA A 322 15.24 -10.31 15.38
CA ALA A 322 14.64 -10.32 14.05
C ALA A 322 13.38 -9.45 13.96
N LYS A 323 12.51 -9.50 14.96
CA LYS A 323 11.25 -8.71 14.99
C LYS A 323 11.51 -7.20 14.89
N ILE A 324 12.52 -6.70 15.58
CA ILE A 324 12.89 -5.28 15.56
C ILE A 324 13.42 -4.90 14.18
N VAL A 325 14.32 -5.71 13.61
CA VAL A 325 14.89 -5.48 12.27
C VAL A 325 13.79 -5.47 11.20
N ILE A 326 12.86 -6.43 11.28
CA ILE A 326 11.69 -6.49 10.35
C ILE A 326 10.85 -5.22 10.44
N ASN A 327 10.53 -4.76 11.65
CA ASN A 327 9.75 -3.55 11.85
C ASN A 327 10.46 -2.30 11.30
N GLN A 328 11.77 -2.19 11.49
CA GLN A 328 12.58 -1.12 10.90
C GLN A 328 12.59 -1.20 9.37
N ILE A 329 12.74 -2.38 8.79
CA ILE A 329 12.69 -2.61 7.34
C ILE A 329 11.33 -2.15 6.78
N PHE A 330 10.20 -2.57 7.37
CA PHE A 330 8.87 -2.17 6.92
C PHE A 330 8.61 -0.67 7.06
N ALA A 331 9.12 -0.04 8.11
CA ALA A 331 8.94 1.39 8.33
C ALA A 331 9.80 2.27 7.38
N LYS A 332 10.94 1.76 6.90
CA LYS A 332 11.95 2.55 6.18
C LYS A 332 12.11 2.18 4.71
N THR A 333 11.49 1.08 4.25
CA THR A 333 11.64 0.57 2.88
C THR A 333 10.29 0.33 2.20
N PRO A 334 10.23 0.24 0.85
CA PRO A 334 9.03 -0.10 0.11
C PRO A 334 8.50 -1.54 0.31
N LEU A 335 9.15 -2.39 1.15
CA LEU A 335 8.59 -3.70 1.52
C LEU A 335 7.26 -3.59 2.26
N GLN A 336 6.94 -2.42 2.78
CA GLN A 336 5.59 -2.00 3.12
C GLN A 336 5.31 -0.68 2.43
N SER A 337 4.31 -0.66 1.55
CA SER A 337 3.98 0.53 0.77
C SER A 337 2.47 0.73 0.64
N SER A 338 2.07 1.97 0.44
CA SER A 338 0.68 2.29 0.16
C SER A 338 0.45 2.31 -1.35
N TYR A 339 -0.61 1.63 -1.80
CA TYR A 339 -1.07 1.63 -3.18
C TYR A 339 -2.32 2.49 -3.29
N GLY A 340 -2.23 3.58 -4.06
CA GLY A 340 -3.37 4.47 -4.33
C GLY A 340 -4.17 3.94 -5.51
N ILE A 341 -5.44 3.62 -5.30
CA ILE A 341 -6.35 3.13 -6.33
C ILE A 341 -7.06 4.33 -6.98
N ILE A 342 -7.02 4.41 -8.31
CA ILE A 342 -7.76 5.39 -9.12
C ILE A 342 -8.32 4.63 -10.32
N ASN A 343 -9.63 4.37 -10.31
CA ASN A 343 -10.32 3.62 -11.36
C ASN A 343 -10.78 4.57 -12.47
N LEU A 344 -9.81 5.20 -13.14
CA LEU A 344 -10.05 6.10 -14.27
C LEU A 344 -9.92 5.34 -15.59
N ALA A 345 -10.96 5.33 -16.42
CA ALA A 345 -10.96 4.71 -17.72
C ALA A 345 -11.71 5.57 -18.73
N LEU A 346 -11.53 5.28 -20.02
CA LEU A 346 -12.29 5.88 -21.11
C LEU A 346 -13.62 5.16 -21.26
N VAL A 347 -14.71 5.90 -21.21
CA VAL A 347 -16.07 5.39 -21.42
C VAL A 347 -16.67 5.96 -22.68
N PRO A 348 -17.53 5.20 -23.39
CA PRO A 348 -18.30 5.73 -24.52
C PRO A 348 -19.15 6.94 -24.09
N SER A 349 -19.03 8.06 -24.82
CA SER A 349 -19.78 9.29 -24.55
C SER A 349 -20.16 9.97 -25.87
N GLY A 350 -21.41 9.91 -26.25
CA GLY A 350 -21.87 10.38 -27.55
C GLY A 350 -21.15 9.65 -28.69
N THR A 351 -20.48 10.38 -29.57
CA THR A 351 -19.72 9.81 -30.71
C THR A 351 -18.26 9.49 -30.38
N GLY A 352 -17.79 9.75 -29.15
CA GLY A 352 -16.38 9.60 -28.75
C GLY A 352 -16.20 8.88 -27.43
N LEU A 353 -15.03 9.08 -26.84
CA LEU A 353 -14.63 8.55 -25.54
C LEU A 353 -14.40 9.71 -24.56
N ALA A 354 -14.78 9.53 -23.31
CA ALA A 354 -14.53 10.49 -22.23
C ALA A 354 -13.89 9.81 -21.02
N PRO A 355 -12.90 10.44 -20.35
CA PRO A 355 -12.31 9.90 -19.12
C PRO A 355 -13.28 10.02 -17.96
N GLN A 356 -13.52 8.94 -17.23
CA GLN A 356 -14.39 8.90 -16.07
C GLN A 356 -13.81 8.03 -14.96
N VAL A 357 -13.94 8.49 -13.70
CA VAL A 357 -13.64 7.67 -12.53
C VAL A 357 -14.85 6.79 -12.23
N LEU A 358 -14.65 5.49 -12.20
CA LEU A 358 -15.71 4.47 -12.15
C LEU A 358 -15.68 3.71 -10.83
N ASN A 359 -16.87 3.42 -10.30
CA ASN A 359 -17.03 2.44 -9.23
C ASN A 359 -17.06 1.01 -9.80
N LEU A 360 -16.98 0.01 -8.93
CA LEU A 360 -16.94 -1.40 -9.34
C LEU A 360 -18.16 -1.81 -10.19
N LYS A 361 -19.36 -1.41 -9.79
CA LYS A 361 -20.60 -1.73 -10.51
C LYS A 361 -20.59 -1.14 -11.93
N GLN A 362 -20.11 0.10 -12.08
CA GLN A 362 -20.02 0.76 -13.39
C GLN A 362 -19.04 0.04 -14.33
N ILE A 363 -17.88 -0.41 -13.81
CA ILE A 363 -16.91 -1.14 -14.64
C ILE A 363 -17.52 -2.46 -15.11
N ILE A 364 -18.16 -3.23 -14.23
CA ILE A 364 -18.83 -4.49 -14.58
C ILE A 364 -19.95 -4.23 -15.59
N LYS A 365 -20.74 -3.18 -15.37
CA LYS A 365 -21.82 -2.79 -16.29
C LYS A 365 -21.28 -2.55 -17.70
N HIS A 366 -20.24 -1.71 -17.86
CA HIS A 366 -19.67 -1.43 -19.18
C HIS A 366 -19.10 -2.68 -19.87
N PHE A 367 -18.54 -3.61 -19.11
CA PHE A 367 -18.09 -4.88 -19.65
C PHE A 367 -19.27 -5.73 -20.13
N VAL A 368 -20.33 -5.87 -19.33
CA VAL A 368 -21.54 -6.63 -19.71
C VAL A 368 -22.24 -6.00 -20.92
N ASP A 369 -22.41 -4.67 -20.93
CA ASP A 369 -23.00 -3.93 -22.05
C ASP A 369 -22.19 -4.16 -23.35
N HIS A 370 -20.86 -4.17 -23.26
CA HIS A 370 -19.99 -4.46 -24.40
C HIS A 370 -20.13 -5.92 -24.87
N ARG A 371 -20.19 -6.89 -23.95
CA ARG A 371 -20.43 -8.28 -24.33
C ARG A 371 -21.78 -8.50 -24.96
N ASP A 372 -22.82 -7.82 -24.48
CA ASP A 372 -24.14 -7.85 -25.07
C ASP A 372 -24.12 -7.37 -26.54
N GLU A 373 -23.47 -6.22 -26.80
CA GLU A 373 -23.29 -5.70 -28.18
C GLU A 373 -22.53 -6.68 -29.08
N VAL A 374 -21.40 -7.24 -28.56
CA VAL A 374 -20.57 -8.19 -29.32
C VAL A 374 -21.34 -9.45 -29.66
N ILE A 375 -22.05 -10.05 -28.72
CA ILE A 375 -22.83 -11.28 -28.94
C ILE A 375 -24.01 -10.97 -29.90
N THR A 376 -24.70 -9.87 -29.72
CA THR A 376 -25.79 -9.47 -30.61
C THR A 376 -25.31 -9.32 -32.05
N ARG A 377 -24.18 -8.63 -32.27
CA ARG A 377 -23.58 -8.46 -33.59
C ARG A 377 -23.06 -9.75 -34.19
N ARG A 378 -22.41 -10.59 -33.37
CA ARG A 378 -21.95 -11.93 -33.74
C ARG A 378 -23.12 -12.78 -34.23
N THR A 379 -24.19 -12.86 -33.43
CA THR A 379 -25.37 -13.66 -33.73
C THR A 379 -26.06 -13.18 -35.02
N LYS A 380 -26.17 -11.86 -35.25
CA LYS A 380 -26.68 -11.29 -36.52
C LYS A 380 -25.82 -11.69 -37.72
N PHE A 381 -24.49 -11.65 -37.56
CA PHE A 381 -23.56 -12.06 -38.61
C PHE A 381 -23.70 -13.57 -38.91
N GLU A 382 -23.70 -14.41 -37.90
CA GLU A 382 -23.85 -15.85 -38.05
C GLU A 382 -25.19 -16.24 -38.64
N LEU A 383 -26.28 -15.56 -38.23
CA LEU A 383 -27.60 -15.72 -38.83
C LEU A 383 -27.61 -15.36 -40.32
N ALA A 384 -27.00 -14.25 -40.70
CA ALA A 384 -26.92 -13.84 -42.12
C ALA A 384 -26.12 -14.86 -42.95
N VAL A 385 -25.01 -15.38 -42.40
CA VAL A 385 -24.23 -16.43 -43.06
C VAL A 385 -25.02 -17.74 -43.16
N ALA A 386 -25.72 -18.13 -42.08
CA ALA A 386 -26.55 -19.32 -42.06
C ALA A 386 -27.71 -19.25 -43.06
N LYS A 387 -28.42 -18.12 -43.09
CA LYS A 387 -29.51 -17.91 -44.08
C LYS A 387 -29.00 -17.93 -45.53
N LYS A 388 -27.82 -17.35 -45.78
CA LYS A 388 -27.19 -17.43 -47.10
C LYS A 388 -26.82 -18.86 -47.49
N LYS A 389 -26.31 -19.66 -46.55
CA LYS A 389 -26.05 -21.08 -46.77
C LYS A 389 -27.31 -21.88 -46.98
N GLU A 390 -28.39 -21.64 -46.21
CA GLU A 390 -29.68 -22.25 -46.37
C GLU A 390 -30.22 -22.00 -47.77
N HIS A 391 -30.22 -20.74 -48.23
CA HIS A 391 -30.67 -20.32 -49.55
C HIS A 391 -29.95 -21.04 -50.68
N ILE A 392 -28.61 -21.19 -50.60
CA ILE A 392 -27.83 -21.93 -51.58
C ILE A 392 -28.09 -23.45 -51.49
N LEU A 393 -28.24 -23.99 -50.30
CA LEU A 393 -28.45 -25.41 -50.08
C LEU A 393 -29.86 -25.86 -50.57
N GLU A 394 -30.87 -25.00 -50.38
CA GLU A 394 -32.22 -25.22 -50.91
C GLU A 394 -32.23 -25.38 -52.44
N ALA A 395 -31.52 -24.49 -53.13
CA ALA A 395 -31.36 -24.57 -54.59
C ALA A 395 -30.62 -25.88 -55.00
N LYS A 396 -29.56 -26.28 -54.24
CA LYS A 396 -28.84 -27.53 -54.54
C LYS A 396 -29.70 -28.75 -54.35
N ILE A 397 -30.56 -28.82 -53.33
CA ILE A 397 -31.48 -29.94 -53.09
C ILE A 397 -32.51 -29.98 -54.23
N THR A 398 -33.10 -28.85 -54.61
CA THR A 398 -34.05 -28.75 -55.75
C THR A 398 -33.39 -29.18 -57.06
N ALA A 399 -32.16 -28.80 -57.31
CA ALA A 399 -31.41 -29.20 -58.50
C ALA A 399 -31.07 -30.68 -58.53
N VAL A 400 -30.85 -31.29 -57.39
CA VAL A 400 -30.58 -32.74 -57.29
C VAL A 400 -31.86 -33.57 -57.44
N ASP A 401 -32.99 -33.11 -56.87
CA ASP A 401 -34.28 -33.74 -57.04
C ASP A 401 -34.76 -33.69 -58.52
N CYS A 402 -34.29 -32.72 -59.33
CA CYS A 402 -34.59 -32.53 -60.77
C CYS A 402 -33.32 -32.67 -61.62
N VAL A 403 -32.43 -33.57 -61.31
CA VAL A 403 -31.06 -33.65 -61.87
C VAL A 403 -31.04 -33.79 -63.38
N ASP A 404 -31.90 -34.61 -63.98
CA ASP A 404 -31.94 -34.84 -65.41
C ASP A 404 -32.30 -33.57 -66.20
N GLU A 405 -33.22 -32.79 -65.66
CA GLU A 405 -33.65 -31.51 -66.28
C GLU A 405 -32.56 -30.46 -66.15
N VAL A 406 -31.87 -30.39 -65.00
CA VAL A 406 -30.75 -29.47 -64.78
C VAL A 406 -29.57 -29.79 -65.73
N ILE A 407 -29.23 -31.10 -65.90
CA ILE A 407 -28.20 -31.54 -66.82
C ILE A 407 -28.59 -31.21 -68.25
N GLN A 408 -29.83 -31.40 -68.66
CA GLN A 408 -30.33 -31.07 -69.99
C GLN A 408 -30.23 -29.57 -70.29
N ILE A 409 -30.62 -28.69 -69.34
CA ILE A 409 -30.51 -27.24 -69.47
C ILE A 409 -29.04 -26.83 -69.65
N ILE A 410 -28.15 -27.32 -68.78
CA ILE A 410 -26.71 -26.98 -68.83
C ILE A 410 -26.09 -27.44 -70.15
N ARG A 411 -26.37 -28.64 -70.56
CA ARG A 411 -25.83 -29.20 -71.82
C ARG A 411 -26.36 -28.52 -73.08
N SER A 412 -27.59 -28.05 -73.08
CA SER A 412 -28.25 -27.37 -74.20
C SER A 412 -27.95 -25.89 -74.26
N SER A 413 -27.32 -25.30 -73.29
CA SER A 413 -26.91 -23.89 -73.22
C SER A 413 -25.58 -23.69 -73.91
N LYS A 414 -25.44 -22.51 -74.54
CA LYS A 414 -24.28 -22.15 -75.39
C LYS A 414 -23.06 -21.77 -74.51
N ASP A 415 -23.37 -21.12 -73.41
CA ASP A 415 -22.37 -20.65 -72.46
C ASP A 415 -22.93 -20.63 -71.02
N GLU A 416 -22.07 -20.35 -70.04
CA GLU A 416 -22.46 -20.30 -68.60
C GLU A 416 -23.49 -19.24 -68.28
N PRO A 417 -23.44 -17.99 -68.80
CA PRO A 417 -24.49 -16.99 -68.58
C PRO A 417 -25.85 -17.39 -69.12
N GLU A 418 -25.90 -18.12 -70.23
CA GLU A 418 -27.16 -18.64 -70.78
C GLU A 418 -27.71 -19.76 -69.92
N ALA A 419 -26.88 -20.67 -69.45
CA ALA A 419 -27.28 -21.72 -68.56
C ALA A 419 -27.88 -21.18 -67.25
N LYS A 420 -27.27 -20.17 -66.63
CA LYS A 420 -27.83 -19.48 -65.46
C LYS A 420 -29.20 -18.88 -65.71
N LYS A 421 -29.38 -18.07 -66.77
CA LYS A 421 -30.64 -17.47 -67.09
C LYS A 421 -31.75 -18.51 -67.33
N ARG A 422 -31.42 -19.63 -67.90
CA ARG A 422 -32.41 -20.71 -68.16
C ARG A 422 -32.79 -21.45 -66.89
N LEU A 423 -31.82 -21.63 -65.97
CA LEU A 423 -32.05 -22.17 -64.64
C LEU A 423 -32.91 -21.23 -63.77
N GLU A 424 -32.61 -19.93 -63.81
CA GLU A 424 -33.43 -18.88 -63.18
C GLU A 424 -34.88 -18.88 -63.70
N ALA A 425 -35.03 -18.89 -65.00
CA ALA A 425 -36.39 -18.88 -65.64
C ALA A 425 -37.18 -20.16 -65.31
N ARG A 426 -36.50 -21.32 -65.19
CA ARG A 426 -37.18 -22.62 -65.02
C ARG A 426 -37.51 -22.95 -63.55
N PHE A 427 -36.57 -22.67 -62.59
CA PHE A 427 -36.70 -23.06 -61.21
C PHE A 427 -36.97 -21.88 -60.26
N GLY A 428 -36.96 -20.63 -60.81
CA GLY A 428 -37.11 -19.43 -59.98
C GLY A 428 -35.88 -19.10 -59.12
N PHE A 429 -34.70 -19.62 -59.47
CA PHE A 429 -33.46 -19.36 -58.77
C PHE A 429 -33.01 -17.91 -59.00
N ASP A 430 -32.28 -17.38 -58.04
CA ASP A 430 -31.53 -16.13 -58.22
C ASP A 430 -30.13 -16.37 -58.82
N GLU A 431 -29.36 -15.31 -59.01
CA GLU A 431 -28.01 -15.37 -59.61
C GLU A 431 -27.03 -16.16 -58.77
N GLU A 432 -27.10 -16.02 -57.39
CA GLU A 432 -26.19 -16.76 -56.47
C GLU A 432 -26.55 -18.27 -56.45
N GLN A 433 -27.81 -18.60 -56.48
CA GLN A 433 -28.31 -19.98 -56.56
C GLN A 433 -27.93 -20.65 -57.88
N SER A 434 -28.17 -19.95 -58.97
CA SER A 434 -27.83 -20.45 -60.30
C SER A 434 -26.34 -20.64 -60.52
N GLN A 435 -25.50 -19.74 -59.97
CA GLN A 435 -24.07 -19.91 -59.97
C GLN A 435 -23.65 -21.16 -59.16
N ALA A 436 -24.20 -21.34 -57.97
CA ALA A 436 -23.90 -22.50 -57.12
C ALA A 436 -24.30 -23.84 -57.74
N ILE A 437 -25.30 -23.86 -58.64
CA ILE A 437 -25.73 -25.05 -59.38
C ILE A 437 -24.80 -25.31 -60.57
N VAL A 438 -24.41 -24.28 -61.30
CA VAL A 438 -23.46 -24.45 -62.44
C VAL A 438 -22.06 -24.93 -61.92
N ASP A 439 -21.65 -24.45 -60.76
CA ASP A 439 -20.38 -24.88 -60.09
C ASP A 439 -20.48 -26.27 -59.42
N LEU A 440 -21.66 -26.94 -59.51
CA LEU A 440 -21.90 -28.18 -58.80
C LEU A 440 -21.05 -29.33 -59.39
N ARG A 441 -20.28 -30.00 -58.57
CA ARG A 441 -19.50 -31.18 -59.01
C ARG A 441 -20.40 -32.39 -59.18
N LEU A 442 -20.24 -33.14 -60.29
CA LEU A 442 -21.04 -34.33 -60.59
C LEU A 442 -21.08 -35.39 -59.49
N GLY A 443 -20.05 -35.46 -58.65
CA GLY A 443 -20.02 -36.39 -57.49
C GLY A 443 -21.03 -36.08 -56.38
N VAL A 444 -21.63 -34.89 -56.36
CA VAL A 444 -22.67 -34.50 -55.40
C VAL A 444 -24.03 -35.15 -55.72
N LEU A 445 -24.19 -35.66 -56.95
CA LEU A 445 -25.43 -36.27 -57.46
C LEU A 445 -25.61 -37.73 -57.07
N THR A 446 -24.77 -38.29 -56.19
CA THR A 446 -24.92 -39.63 -55.66
C THR A 446 -25.98 -39.68 -54.54
N SER A 447 -26.74 -40.77 -54.41
CA SER A 447 -27.80 -40.93 -53.40
C SER A 447 -27.33 -40.70 -51.97
N LEU A 448 -26.14 -41.15 -51.62
CA LEU A 448 -25.54 -40.95 -50.28
C LEU A 448 -25.32 -39.45 -49.96
N ARG A 449 -24.96 -38.65 -50.97
CA ARG A 449 -24.78 -37.20 -50.84
C ARG A 449 -26.07 -36.41 -50.71
N ILE A 450 -27.18 -36.93 -51.28
CA ILE A 450 -28.53 -36.33 -51.15
C ILE A 450 -28.98 -36.39 -49.69
N ASP A 451 -28.81 -37.52 -49.04
CA ASP A 451 -29.18 -37.69 -47.64
C ASP A 451 -28.29 -36.79 -46.73
N GLU A 452 -27.00 -36.67 -47.04
CA GLU A 452 -26.10 -35.73 -46.36
C GLU A 452 -26.56 -34.27 -46.49
N LEU A 453 -26.95 -33.81 -47.70
CA LEU A 453 -27.46 -32.45 -47.95
C LEU A 453 -28.78 -32.17 -47.20
N LYS A 454 -29.68 -33.17 -47.12
CA LYS A 454 -30.94 -33.05 -46.35
C LYS A 454 -30.67 -32.95 -44.87
N LEU A 455 -29.74 -33.75 -44.34
CA LEU A 455 -29.33 -33.68 -42.93
C LEU A 455 -28.66 -32.31 -42.61
N GLU A 456 -27.78 -31.82 -43.49
CA GLU A 456 -27.16 -30.49 -43.36
C GLU A 456 -28.22 -29.38 -43.36
N MET A 457 -29.27 -29.48 -44.18
CA MET A 457 -30.39 -28.56 -44.20
C MET A 457 -31.17 -28.55 -42.89
N GLU A 458 -31.48 -29.73 -42.30
CA GLU A 458 -32.15 -29.80 -41.03
C GLU A 458 -31.33 -29.18 -39.90
N GLN A 459 -30.01 -29.49 -39.83
CA GLN A 459 -29.09 -28.92 -38.86
C GLN A 459 -29.01 -27.39 -39.02
N LEU A 460 -28.92 -26.91 -40.23
CA LEU A 460 -28.87 -25.47 -40.54
C LEU A 460 -30.15 -24.73 -40.17
N LYS A 461 -31.33 -25.33 -40.43
CA LYS A 461 -32.62 -24.79 -39.96
C LYS A 461 -32.76 -24.73 -38.45
N ALA A 462 -32.28 -25.76 -37.77
CA ALA A 462 -32.24 -25.77 -36.32
C ALA A 462 -31.32 -24.68 -35.76
N GLU A 463 -30.15 -24.45 -36.38
CA GLU A 463 -29.22 -23.37 -36.00
C GLU A 463 -29.80 -21.99 -36.28
N ILE A 464 -30.45 -21.78 -37.43
CA ILE A 464 -31.14 -20.52 -37.74
C ILE A 464 -32.21 -20.22 -36.68
N ALA A 465 -33.04 -21.22 -36.34
CA ALA A 465 -34.07 -21.06 -35.32
C ALA A 465 -33.47 -20.73 -33.95
N ARG A 466 -32.35 -21.33 -33.60
CA ARG A 466 -31.62 -21.03 -32.37
C ARG A 466 -31.08 -19.60 -32.34
N LEU A 467 -30.50 -19.13 -33.45
CA LEU A 467 -29.93 -17.79 -33.55
C LEU A 467 -31.04 -16.72 -33.57
N GLU A 468 -32.20 -16.99 -34.25
CA GLU A 468 -33.37 -16.11 -34.23
C GLU A 468 -33.99 -16.01 -32.83
N ASP A 469 -34.10 -17.14 -32.13
CA ASP A 469 -34.61 -17.21 -30.77
C ASP A 469 -33.68 -16.47 -29.78
N LEU A 470 -32.36 -16.55 -29.98
CA LEU A 470 -31.37 -15.80 -29.17
C LEU A 470 -31.55 -14.27 -29.40
N LEU A 471 -31.80 -13.82 -30.62
CA LEU A 471 -32.02 -12.40 -30.93
C LEU A 471 -33.39 -11.88 -30.49
N ALA A 472 -34.39 -12.75 -30.39
CA ALA A 472 -35.73 -12.40 -29.95
C ALA A 472 -35.86 -12.09 -28.47
N TYR A 473 -35.02 -12.74 -27.62
CA TYR A 473 -35.10 -12.65 -26.18
C TYR A 473 -33.77 -12.21 -25.55
N HIS A 474 -33.71 -10.95 -25.12
CA HIS A 474 -32.48 -10.37 -24.50
C HIS A 474 -31.98 -11.16 -23.30
N GLU A 475 -32.85 -11.75 -22.47
CA GLU A 475 -32.47 -12.61 -21.36
C GLU A 475 -31.60 -13.80 -21.77
N LYS A 476 -31.80 -14.34 -23.00
CA LYS A 476 -30.98 -15.44 -23.52
C LYS A 476 -29.57 -14.97 -23.85
N ILE A 477 -29.40 -13.73 -24.30
CA ILE A 477 -28.08 -13.12 -24.53
C ILE A 477 -27.36 -12.95 -23.19
N LEU A 478 -28.05 -12.45 -22.16
CA LEU A 478 -27.47 -12.32 -20.82
C LEU A 478 -27.06 -13.67 -20.22
N ASN A 479 -27.89 -14.71 -20.42
CA ASN A 479 -27.54 -16.07 -19.99
C ASN A 479 -26.31 -16.61 -20.74
N LEU A 480 -26.21 -16.35 -22.04
CA LEU A 480 -25.03 -16.72 -22.83
C LEU A 480 -23.77 -16.01 -22.35
N ILE A 481 -23.86 -14.72 -21.96
CA ILE A 481 -22.74 -14.00 -21.35
C ILE A 481 -22.28 -14.70 -20.05
N LYS A 482 -23.22 -15.19 -19.23
CA LYS A 482 -22.89 -15.93 -18.00
C LYS A 482 -22.21 -17.26 -18.31
N GLU A 483 -22.71 -18.00 -19.29
CA GLU A 483 -22.13 -19.27 -19.74
C GLU A 483 -20.72 -19.08 -20.25
N GLU A 484 -20.50 -18.13 -21.16
CA GLU A 484 -19.16 -17.80 -21.71
C GLU A 484 -18.21 -17.33 -20.60
N THR A 485 -18.67 -16.46 -19.69
CA THR A 485 -17.87 -16.00 -18.55
C THR A 485 -17.49 -17.16 -17.65
N SER A 486 -18.43 -18.07 -17.36
CA SER A 486 -18.17 -19.25 -16.52
C SER A 486 -17.18 -20.20 -17.18
N ALA A 487 -17.28 -20.43 -18.48
CA ALA A 487 -16.31 -21.23 -19.25
C ALA A 487 -14.91 -20.62 -19.26
N ILE A 488 -14.80 -19.29 -19.31
CA ILE A 488 -13.53 -18.57 -19.20
C ILE A 488 -12.95 -18.73 -17.80
N VAL A 489 -13.78 -18.61 -16.77
CA VAL A 489 -13.37 -18.81 -15.37
C VAL A 489 -12.89 -20.24 -15.13
N GLU A 490 -13.58 -21.24 -15.67
CA GLU A 490 -13.16 -22.64 -15.56
C GLU A 490 -11.81 -22.89 -16.25
N LYS A 491 -11.63 -22.29 -17.45
CA LYS A 491 -10.43 -22.49 -18.27
C LYS A 491 -9.19 -21.79 -17.74
N PHE A 492 -9.32 -20.59 -17.16
CA PHE A 492 -8.20 -19.70 -16.80
C PHE A 492 -8.16 -19.32 -15.33
N GLY A 493 -9.19 -19.66 -14.53
CA GLY A 493 -9.29 -19.29 -13.14
C GLY A 493 -8.29 -20.06 -12.27
N ASP A 494 -7.58 -19.31 -11.44
CA ASP A 494 -6.60 -19.82 -10.49
C ASP A 494 -6.88 -19.31 -9.07
N ASP A 495 -6.07 -19.73 -8.11
CA ASP A 495 -6.24 -19.30 -6.72
C ASP A 495 -5.67 -17.89 -6.52
N ARG A 496 -6.21 -17.21 -5.52
CA ARG A 496 -5.75 -15.89 -5.10
C ARG A 496 -4.29 -15.95 -4.64
N LYS A 497 -3.48 -14.99 -5.09
CA LYS A 497 -2.07 -14.84 -4.70
C LYS A 497 -1.88 -13.91 -3.50
N THR A 498 -2.68 -12.83 -3.42
CA THR A 498 -2.55 -11.80 -2.39
C THR A 498 -3.50 -12.08 -1.24
N ASP A 499 -3.00 -12.15 0.00
CA ASP A 499 -3.83 -12.28 1.18
C ASP A 499 -4.43 -10.94 1.61
N ILE A 500 -5.63 -10.98 2.20
CA ILE A 500 -6.30 -9.79 2.75
C ILE A 500 -6.58 -10.02 4.23
N VAL A 501 -5.95 -9.21 5.08
CA VAL A 501 -6.14 -9.22 6.53
C VAL A 501 -7.09 -8.10 6.93
N ALA A 502 -8.14 -8.44 7.69
CA ALA A 502 -9.18 -7.49 8.08
C ALA A 502 -8.70 -6.43 9.09
N GLY A 503 -7.66 -6.71 9.87
CA GLY A 503 -7.06 -5.78 10.84
C GLY A 503 -6.31 -4.65 10.14
N GLU A 504 -6.40 -3.43 10.70
CA GLU A 504 -5.42 -2.40 10.34
C GLU A 504 -4.05 -2.87 10.82
N VAL A 505 -3.00 -2.54 10.08
CA VAL A 505 -1.64 -2.72 10.60
C VAL A 505 -1.59 -1.91 11.89
N GLU A 506 -1.34 -2.57 13.03
CA GLU A 506 -0.90 -1.85 14.20
C GLU A 506 0.18 -0.89 13.73
N THR A 507 -0.07 0.40 13.88
CA THR A 507 0.94 1.42 13.56
C THR A 507 2.21 0.94 14.25
N ILE A 508 3.25 0.61 13.49
CA ILE A 508 4.54 0.21 14.05
C ILE A 508 4.93 1.38 14.93
N ASN A 509 4.74 1.24 16.24
CA ASN A 509 5.16 2.25 17.19
C ASN A 509 6.68 2.40 17.08
N VAL A 510 7.17 3.60 17.20
CA VAL A 510 8.63 3.85 17.22
C VAL A 510 9.31 2.95 18.25
N GLU A 511 8.61 2.64 19.34
CA GLU A 511 9.06 1.74 20.40
C GLU A 511 9.27 0.29 19.92
N ASP A 512 8.42 -0.22 19.01
CA ASP A 512 8.57 -1.57 18.43
C ASP A 512 9.81 -1.72 17.52
N MET A 513 10.45 -0.60 17.19
CA MET A 513 11.67 -0.55 16.38
C MET A 513 12.94 -0.39 17.25
N ILE A 514 12.79 -0.23 18.56
CA ILE A 514 13.87 0.07 19.49
C ILE A 514 14.07 -1.15 20.40
N LYS A 515 15.33 -1.57 20.53
CA LYS A 515 15.69 -2.64 21.46
C LYS A 515 15.42 -2.19 22.90
N GLU A 516 14.70 -3.01 23.67
CA GLU A 516 14.56 -2.82 25.09
C GLU A 516 15.87 -3.20 25.79
N GLU A 517 16.53 -2.21 26.38
CA GLU A 517 17.77 -2.41 27.13
C GLU A 517 17.91 -1.37 28.26
N ASP A 518 18.62 -1.75 29.29
CA ASP A 518 18.87 -0.87 30.44
C ASP A 518 19.92 0.19 30.09
N MET A 519 19.54 1.44 30.30
CA MET A 519 20.36 2.62 30.08
C MET A 519 20.68 3.32 31.39
N CYS A 520 21.93 3.69 31.56
CA CYS A 520 22.33 4.63 32.62
C CYS A 520 22.07 6.05 32.13
N VAL A 521 21.11 6.73 32.74
CA VAL A 521 20.79 8.15 32.45
C VAL A 521 21.58 9.00 33.46
N LEU A 522 22.29 10.00 32.93
CA LEU A 522 23.08 10.94 33.72
C LEU A 522 22.57 12.36 33.43
N ILE A 523 22.34 13.11 34.52
CA ILE A 523 21.91 14.52 34.47
C ILE A 523 22.90 15.33 35.30
N SER A 524 23.50 16.36 34.67
CA SER A 524 24.37 17.29 35.39
C SER A 524 23.59 18.44 36.01
N LYS A 525 24.23 19.16 36.94
CA LYS A 525 23.67 20.34 37.61
C LYS A 525 23.29 21.44 36.60
N LEU A 526 24.12 21.64 35.58
CA LEU A 526 23.87 22.62 34.56
C LEU A 526 22.83 22.18 33.50
N GLY A 527 22.18 21.01 33.72
CA GLY A 527 21.10 20.53 32.88
C GLY A 527 21.57 19.75 31.61
N TYR A 528 22.78 19.24 31.57
CA TYR A 528 23.20 18.31 30.53
C TYR A 528 22.71 16.91 30.83
N ILE A 529 22.10 16.26 29.84
CA ILE A 529 21.54 14.92 29.94
C ILE A 529 22.13 14.02 28.85
N LYS A 530 22.37 12.77 29.18
CA LYS A 530 22.72 11.70 28.25
C LYS A 530 22.27 10.36 28.75
N ARG A 531 22.15 9.40 27.83
CA ARG A 531 21.99 7.96 28.15
C ARG A 531 23.23 7.20 27.68
N VAL A 532 23.60 6.17 28.43
CA VAL A 532 24.75 5.29 28.14
C VAL A 532 24.29 3.86 28.44
N PRO A 533 24.47 2.87 27.55
CA PRO A 533 24.15 1.48 27.86
C PRO A 533 24.86 1.00 29.14
N VAL A 534 24.12 0.34 30.02
CA VAL A 534 24.70 -0.19 31.30
C VAL A 534 25.84 -1.15 31.02
N SER A 535 25.80 -1.87 29.90
CA SER A 535 26.86 -2.78 29.45
C SER A 535 28.22 -2.12 29.25
N GLN A 536 28.29 -0.79 29.09
CA GLN A 536 29.55 -0.04 29.04
C GLN A 536 30.18 0.20 30.41
N TYR A 537 29.46 -0.02 31.52
CA TYR A 537 29.97 0.09 32.87
C TYR A 537 30.43 -1.29 33.35
N LYS A 538 31.75 -1.43 33.58
CA LYS A 538 32.31 -2.67 34.11
C LYS A 538 32.35 -2.60 35.64
N SER A 539 31.90 -3.66 36.31
CA SER A 539 32.10 -3.82 37.76
C SER A 539 33.60 -3.79 38.07
N GLN A 540 33.99 -3.03 39.08
CA GLN A 540 35.37 -2.93 39.53
C GLN A 540 35.48 -3.46 40.98
N GLY A 541 36.52 -4.23 41.24
CA GLY A 541 36.80 -4.72 42.58
C GLY A 541 37.31 -3.62 43.55
N ARG A 542 37.38 -3.93 44.81
CA ARG A 542 37.90 -3.07 45.89
C ARG A 542 39.30 -2.54 45.53
N GLY A 543 39.52 -1.22 45.58
CA GLY A 543 40.79 -0.59 45.20
C GLY A 543 40.96 -0.27 43.73
N GLY A 544 39.91 -0.46 42.88
CA GLY A 544 39.90 -0.05 41.48
C GLY A 544 40.02 1.47 41.32
N LYS A 545 40.59 1.92 40.16
CA LYS A 545 40.79 3.36 39.87
C LYS A 545 39.51 4.13 39.50
N GLY A 546 38.35 3.47 39.44
CA GLY A 546 37.11 4.06 38.93
C GLY A 546 37.16 4.36 37.45
N THR A 547 36.07 4.89 36.90
CA THR A 547 35.97 5.34 35.49
C THR A 547 35.37 6.73 35.43
N ILE A 548 35.90 7.55 34.53
CA ILE A 548 35.34 8.90 34.26
C ILE A 548 34.03 8.71 33.52
N SER A 549 32.92 9.15 34.11
CA SER A 549 31.57 9.05 33.53
C SER A 549 31.15 10.25 32.67
N ALA A 550 31.80 11.39 32.80
CA ALA A 550 31.56 12.59 31.98
C ALA A 550 32.76 13.55 32.01
N LYS A 551 33.07 14.20 30.90
CA LYS A 551 33.90 15.40 30.89
C LYS A 551 32.98 16.59 31.06
N LEU A 552 32.93 17.10 32.28
CA LEU A 552 32.09 18.24 32.65
C LEU A 552 32.86 19.57 32.49
N VAL A 553 32.14 20.67 32.45
CA VAL A 553 32.71 22.02 32.45
C VAL A 553 33.14 22.35 33.87
N GLU A 554 34.02 23.33 34.06
CA GLU A 554 34.34 23.88 35.35
C GLU A 554 33.08 24.29 36.11
N GLU A 555 32.93 23.84 37.37
CA GLU A 555 31.75 24.04 38.24
C GLU A 555 30.50 23.16 37.95
N ASP A 556 30.52 22.25 36.96
CA ASP A 556 29.44 21.28 36.72
C ASP A 556 29.76 19.92 37.40
N TYR A 557 28.72 19.22 37.84
CA TYR A 557 28.80 17.89 38.40
C TYR A 557 27.57 17.05 38.08
N ILE A 558 27.68 15.73 38.11
CA ILE A 558 26.55 14.84 37.94
C ILE A 558 25.64 14.98 39.16
N ASN A 559 24.45 15.51 38.91
CA ASN A 559 23.42 15.75 39.92
C ASN A 559 22.55 14.52 40.17
N GLN A 560 22.22 13.78 39.09
CA GLN A 560 21.39 12.58 39.14
C GLN A 560 21.95 11.51 38.20
N MET A 561 21.92 10.25 38.67
CA MET A 561 22.32 9.08 37.93
C MET A 561 21.38 7.93 38.32
N PHE A 562 20.72 7.30 37.35
CA PHE A 562 19.84 6.17 37.58
C PHE A 562 19.78 5.28 36.34
N VAL A 563 19.27 4.05 36.53
CA VAL A 563 19.07 3.09 35.45
C VAL A 563 17.60 3.07 35.10
N ALA A 564 17.30 3.15 33.79
CA ALA A 564 15.95 3.07 33.23
C ALA A 564 15.98 2.31 31.89
N SER A 565 14.93 1.58 31.57
CA SER A 565 14.78 0.94 30.26
C SER A 565 14.61 1.97 29.14
N THR A 566 15.08 1.64 27.94
CA THR A 566 14.85 2.46 26.74
C THR A 566 13.37 2.82 26.52
N HIS A 567 12.45 1.95 26.98
CA HIS A 567 11.00 2.12 26.84
C HIS A 567 10.34 2.86 28.00
N ASP A 568 11.06 3.16 29.09
CA ASP A 568 10.53 3.90 30.24
C ASP A 568 10.28 5.38 29.88
N TYR A 569 9.36 5.98 30.63
CA TYR A 569 9.13 7.41 30.63
C TYR A 569 10.04 8.09 31.63
N LEU A 570 10.68 9.14 31.25
CA LEU A 570 11.44 10.00 32.14
C LEU A 570 10.66 11.29 32.39
N MET A 571 10.14 11.44 33.62
CA MET A 571 9.36 12.60 34.02
C MET A 571 10.25 13.61 34.74
N PHE A 572 10.21 14.86 34.29
CA PHE A 572 10.94 16.01 34.86
C PHE A 572 9.97 16.92 35.55
N ILE A 573 10.24 17.23 36.80
CA ILE A 573 9.43 18.13 37.61
C ILE A 573 10.27 19.38 37.89
N THR A 574 9.70 20.56 37.69
CA THR A 574 10.41 21.84 37.84
C THR A 574 10.06 22.56 39.14
N THR A 575 10.96 23.49 39.53
CA THR A 575 10.75 24.38 40.67
C THR A 575 9.46 25.21 40.58
N ALA A 576 8.99 25.46 39.36
CA ALA A 576 7.75 26.17 39.07
C ALA A 576 6.48 25.28 39.15
N GLY A 577 6.60 24.03 39.59
CA GLY A 577 5.49 23.09 39.71
C GLY A 577 4.90 22.60 38.40
N LYS A 578 5.71 22.51 37.36
CA LYS A 578 5.34 21.89 36.07
C LYS A 578 5.96 20.51 35.92
N ALA A 579 5.28 19.61 35.20
CA ALA A 579 5.73 18.30 34.85
C ALA A 579 5.86 18.16 33.33
N TYR A 580 6.96 17.54 32.89
CA TYR A 580 7.29 17.20 31.51
C TYR A 580 7.68 15.73 31.47
N TRP A 581 7.58 15.09 30.31
CA TRP A 581 8.17 13.78 30.13
C TRP A 581 8.65 13.54 28.71
N VAL A 582 9.65 12.68 28.57
CA VAL A 582 10.15 12.10 27.32
C VAL A 582 10.39 10.61 27.53
N LYS A 583 10.42 9.85 26.46
CA LYS A 583 10.87 8.46 26.50
C LYS A 583 12.41 8.41 26.64
N VAL A 584 12.93 7.42 27.35
CA VAL A 584 14.38 7.27 27.57
C VAL A 584 15.11 7.13 26.22
N HIS A 585 14.50 6.46 25.23
CA HIS A 585 15.10 6.33 23.90
C HIS A 585 15.18 7.66 23.11
N GLU A 586 14.38 8.67 23.45
CA GLU A 586 14.46 10.01 22.85
C GLU A 586 15.65 10.82 23.39
N ILE A 587 16.24 10.41 24.50
CA ILE A 587 17.45 11.04 25.06
C ILE A 587 18.64 10.64 24.19
N PRO A 588 19.49 11.58 23.74
CA PRO A 588 20.64 11.26 22.92
C PRO A 588 21.58 10.27 23.59
N GLU A 589 21.88 9.17 22.88
CA GLU A 589 22.91 8.25 23.29
C GLU A 589 24.28 8.87 23.09
N ALA A 590 25.15 8.67 24.07
CA ALA A 590 26.43 9.30 24.05
C ALA A 590 27.53 8.43 24.69
N SER A 591 28.80 8.63 24.32
CA SER A 591 29.90 7.93 24.92
C SER A 591 30.01 8.25 26.39
N LYS A 592 30.63 7.35 27.18
CA LYS A 592 30.90 7.55 28.62
C LYS A 592 31.49 8.91 28.95
N THR A 593 32.45 9.36 28.16
CA THR A 593 33.23 10.60 28.42
C THR A 593 32.60 11.85 27.81
N SER A 594 31.57 11.75 26.99
CA SER A 594 30.92 12.90 26.39
C SER A 594 30.10 13.72 27.39
N ARG A 595 29.87 14.98 27.11
CA ARG A 595 29.07 15.91 27.93
C ARG A 595 27.57 15.60 27.87
N GLY A 596 27.06 15.13 26.74
CA GLY A 596 25.62 14.99 26.46
C GLY A 596 25.00 16.25 25.87
N SER A 597 23.67 16.27 25.76
CA SER A 597 22.87 17.40 25.24
C SER A 597 22.21 18.15 26.39
N HIS A 598 21.94 19.45 26.20
CA HIS A 598 21.23 20.21 27.23
C HIS A 598 19.74 19.85 27.22
N VAL A 599 19.14 19.70 28.38
CA VAL A 599 17.75 19.28 28.57
C VAL A 599 16.74 20.22 27.88
N LYS A 600 17.09 21.51 27.73
CA LYS A 600 16.28 22.48 26.98
C LYS A 600 16.15 22.17 25.47
N SER A 601 16.98 21.27 24.94
CA SER A 601 16.83 20.79 23.55
C SER A 601 15.74 19.69 23.42
N LEU A 602 15.40 19.04 24.53
CA LEU A 602 14.40 17.98 24.61
C LEU A 602 13.04 18.49 25.12
N LEU A 603 13.05 19.44 26.05
CA LEU A 603 11.89 19.98 26.73
C LEU A 603 11.71 21.46 26.45
N THR A 604 10.47 21.91 26.33
CA THR A 604 10.14 23.35 26.20
C THR A 604 10.13 24.00 27.58
N LEU A 605 11.32 24.08 28.22
CA LEU A 605 11.50 24.70 29.51
C LEU A 605 11.59 26.23 29.39
N GLY A 606 10.97 26.95 30.34
CA GLY A 606 11.18 28.37 30.55
C GLY A 606 12.49 28.65 31.31
N ASN A 607 12.46 29.60 32.27
CA ASN A 607 13.58 29.92 33.15
C ASN A 607 13.58 29.11 34.46
N GLU A 608 12.83 28.01 34.48
CA GLU A 608 12.67 27.11 35.61
C GLU A 608 13.74 26.03 35.67
N ASP A 609 14.17 25.64 36.88
CA ASP A 609 15.13 24.56 37.11
C ASP A 609 14.40 23.22 37.35
N ILE A 610 15.06 22.12 37.01
CA ILE A 610 14.55 20.79 37.30
C ILE A 610 14.83 20.44 38.76
N THR A 611 13.76 20.20 39.52
CA THR A 611 13.83 19.78 40.92
C THR A 611 14.09 18.30 41.05
N THR A 612 13.34 17.49 40.33
CA THR A 612 13.39 16.03 40.43
C THR A 612 13.13 15.38 39.06
N THR A 613 13.78 14.24 38.86
CA THR A 613 13.52 13.38 37.68
C THR A 613 13.11 12.01 38.19
N VAL A 614 12.01 11.49 37.61
CA VAL A 614 11.42 10.20 37.99
C VAL A 614 11.28 9.32 36.76
N ALA A 615 11.74 8.06 36.85
CA ALA A 615 11.52 7.07 35.79
C ALA A 615 10.22 6.31 36.07
N LEU A 616 9.35 6.20 35.05
CA LEU A 616 8.06 5.51 35.10
C LEU A 616 8.01 4.46 33.97
N LYS A 617 7.49 3.27 34.28
CA LYS A 617 7.22 2.26 33.24
C LYS A 617 5.96 2.60 32.44
N ASP A 618 4.92 3.09 33.13
CA ASP A 618 3.65 3.51 32.53
C ASP A 618 2.95 4.51 33.45
N PHE A 619 1.92 5.18 32.92
CA PHE A 619 1.08 6.11 33.70
C PHE A 619 -0.13 5.36 34.25
N LYS A 620 -0.21 5.26 35.59
CA LYS A 620 -1.21 4.47 36.29
C LYS A 620 -2.04 5.31 37.27
N ASP A 621 -3.23 4.80 37.62
CA ASP A 621 -4.12 5.44 38.60
C ASP A 621 -3.75 5.08 40.06
N ASP A 622 -3.03 3.99 40.25
CA ASP A 622 -2.57 3.45 41.55
C ASP A 622 -1.12 3.80 41.91
N GLU A 623 -0.43 4.53 41.03
CA GLU A 623 0.88 5.13 41.30
C GLU A 623 0.76 6.64 41.36
N PHE A 624 1.36 7.27 42.38
CA PHE A 624 1.17 8.69 42.64
C PHE A 624 2.49 9.46 42.59
N LEU A 625 2.41 10.70 42.13
CA LEU A 625 3.44 11.70 42.31
C LEU A 625 3.13 12.49 43.56
N PHE A 626 3.90 12.27 44.65
CA PHE A 626 3.84 13.04 45.86
C PHE A 626 4.78 14.24 45.76
N MET A 627 4.26 15.42 45.92
CA MET A 627 4.98 16.68 45.76
C MET A 627 4.94 17.50 47.05
N ALA A 628 6.05 18.19 47.37
CA ALA A 628 6.18 19.02 48.55
C ALA A 628 6.82 20.37 48.18
N THR A 629 6.23 21.49 48.69
CA THR A 629 6.70 22.84 48.42
C THR A 629 7.55 23.38 49.59
N ALA A 630 8.31 24.44 49.32
CA ALA A 630 9.14 25.10 50.35
C ALA A 630 8.32 25.59 51.54
N ASN A 631 7.10 26.02 51.35
CA ASN A 631 6.19 26.48 52.41
C ASN A 631 5.49 25.33 53.16
N GLY A 632 5.90 24.07 52.92
CA GLY A 632 5.35 22.90 53.63
C GLY A 632 4.00 22.42 53.17
N VAL A 633 3.57 22.83 51.99
CA VAL A 633 2.37 22.29 51.31
C VAL A 633 2.72 20.99 50.62
N VAL A 634 1.84 19.99 50.76
CA VAL A 634 2.01 18.68 50.12
C VAL A 634 0.83 18.33 49.26
N LYS A 635 1.07 17.53 48.24
CA LYS A 635 0.06 17.11 47.27
C LYS A 635 0.36 15.71 46.74
N LYS A 636 -0.68 14.89 46.56
CA LYS A 636 -0.63 13.59 45.92
C LYS A 636 -1.47 13.60 44.64
N THR A 637 -0.88 13.23 43.48
CA THR A 637 -1.58 13.23 42.19
C THR A 637 -1.30 11.90 41.47
N PRO A 638 -2.32 11.17 40.92
CA PRO A 638 -2.10 9.98 40.15
C PRO A 638 -1.21 10.25 38.94
N THR A 639 -0.31 9.32 38.58
CA THR A 639 0.61 9.50 37.45
C THR A 639 -0.16 9.57 36.11
N SER A 640 -1.33 8.91 36.00
CA SER A 640 -2.22 8.95 34.84
C SER A 640 -2.63 10.36 34.39
N GLU A 641 -2.74 11.31 35.34
CA GLU A 641 -3.05 12.72 35.06
C GLU A 641 -1.98 13.41 34.20
N PHE A 642 -0.76 12.88 34.17
CA PHE A 642 0.38 13.46 33.44
C PHE A 642 0.61 12.84 32.06
N LYS A 643 -0.16 11.83 31.64
CA LYS A 643 -0.01 11.13 30.36
C LYS A 643 0.10 12.07 29.15
N ASN A 644 -0.59 13.21 29.17
CA ASN A 644 -0.62 14.19 28.09
C ASN A 644 0.39 15.34 28.23
N ALA A 645 1.27 15.33 29.24
CA ALA A 645 2.24 16.41 29.49
C ALA A 645 3.27 16.54 28.36
N LYS A 646 3.86 15.42 27.91
CA LYS A 646 4.92 15.35 26.89
C LYS A 646 6.01 16.43 27.09
N SER A 647 6.73 16.78 26.04
CA SER A 647 7.78 17.81 26.05
C SER A 647 7.26 19.26 26.19
N ARG A 648 5.95 19.51 26.03
CA ARG A 648 5.34 20.84 26.21
C ARG A 648 5.01 21.14 27.68
N GLY A 649 4.93 20.11 28.50
CA GLY A 649 4.66 20.20 29.93
C GLY A 649 3.20 20.50 30.29
N THR A 650 2.91 20.27 31.58
CA THR A 650 1.61 20.61 32.20
C THR A 650 1.84 21.06 33.64
N THR A 651 0.88 21.79 34.22
CA THR A 651 0.92 22.14 35.65
C THR A 651 0.82 20.86 36.47
N ALA A 652 1.73 20.63 37.40
CA ALA A 652 1.70 19.53 38.34
C ALA A 652 1.15 19.94 39.70
N VAL A 653 1.50 21.15 40.15
CA VAL A 653 0.98 21.77 41.35
C VAL A 653 0.84 23.27 41.15
N ARG A 654 -0.24 23.86 41.69
CA ARG A 654 -0.41 25.32 41.73
C ARG A 654 0.32 25.85 42.95
N LEU A 655 1.38 26.62 42.71
CA LEU A 655 2.16 27.28 43.76
C LEU A 655 1.54 28.64 44.13
N ASP A 656 1.75 29.04 45.40
CA ASP A 656 1.46 30.38 45.86
C ASP A 656 2.59 31.35 45.46
N ASP A 657 2.35 32.63 45.50
CA ASP A 657 3.35 33.65 45.16
C ASP A 657 4.56 33.53 46.12
N GLY A 658 5.75 33.35 45.52
CA GLY A 658 7.02 33.17 46.23
C GLY A 658 7.28 31.75 46.74
N ASP A 659 6.38 30.78 46.54
CA ASP A 659 6.63 29.37 46.88
C ASP A 659 7.32 28.63 45.72
N THR A 660 8.03 27.59 46.05
CA THR A 660 8.74 26.73 45.07
C THR A 660 8.52 25.27 45.37
N LEU A 661 8.51 24.44 44.34
CA LEU A 661 8.50 22.97 44.54
C LEU A 661 9.90 22.50 44.92
N VAL A 662 10.01 21.82 46.03
CA VAL A 662 11.30 21.35 46.59
C VAL A 662 11.54 19.89 46.32
N SER A 663 10.49 19.08 46.43
CA SER A 663 10.64 17.62 46.31
C SER A 663 9.44 17.02 45.59
N SER A 664 9.72 16.00 44.80
CA SER A 664 8.72 15.19 44.13
C SER A 664 9.17 13.74 44.11
N ILE A 665 8.35 12.82 44.59
CA ILE A 665 8.67 11.40 44.73
C ILE A 665 7.53 10.54 44.21
N LEU A 666 7.87 9.37 43.70
CA LEU A 666 6.91 8.36 43.28
C LEU A 666 6.49 7.51 44.46
N THR A 667 5.17 7.35 44.66
CA THR A 667 4.61 6.59 45.77
C THR A 667 3.55 5.59 45.31
N SER A 668 3.31 4.57 46.13
CA SER A 668 2.38 3.47 45.83
C SER A 668 0.95 3.70 46.36
N GLY A 669 0.73 4.80 47.09
CA GLY A 669 -0.56 5.09 47.74
C GLY A 669 -0.60 4.66 49.21
N ASN A 670 0.26 3.74 49.66
CA ASN A 670 0.31 3.17 51.02
C ASN A 670 1.65 3.40 51.75
N ASP A 671 2.47 4.27 51.22
CA ASP A 671 3.81 4.55 51.73
C ASP A 671 3.74 5.51 52.94
N GLU A 672 4.82 5.66 53.63
CA GLU A 672 5.01 6.71 54.63
C GLU A 672 5.96 7.78 54.09
N ILE A 673 5.71 9.03 54.45
CA ILE A 673 6.47 10.17 53.93
C ILE A 673 7.12 10.89 55.14
N LEU A 674 8.44 11.08 55.07
CA LEU A 674 9.17 11.92 56.00
C LEU A 674 9.38 13.30 55.36
N LEU A 675 8.82 14.33 55.97
CA LEU A 675 9.01 15.73 55.59
C LEU A 675 10.10 16.34 56.49
N VAL A 676 11.13 16.96 55.91
CA VAL A 676 12.27 17.51 56.63
C VAL A 676 12.42 19.01 56.32
N SER A 677 12.48 19.82 57.37
CA SER A 677 12.72 21.26 57.26
C SER A 677 14.19 21.62 57.32
N ARG A 678 14.54 22.81 56.87
CA ARG A 678 15.90 23.37 56.87
C ARG A 678 16.46 23.55 58.27
N ARG A 679 15.62 23.83 59.27
CA ARG A 679 16.05 23.94 60.66
C ARG A 679 15.98 22.64 61.47
N GLY A 680 15.86 21.51 60.76
CA GLY A 680 15.95 20.20 61.38
C GLY A 680 14.67 19.66 62.01
N GLN A 681 13.53 20.14 61.63
CA GLN A 681 12.22 19.55 61.97
C GLN A 681 11.94 18.40 61.02
N ALA A 682 11.51 17.25 61.50
CA ALA A 682 11.07 16.13 60.69
C ALA A 682 9.69 15.65 61.16
N LEU A 683 8.83 15.40 60.19
CA LEU A 683 7.46 14.90 60.41
C LEU A 683 7.25 13.66 59.50
N ARG A 684 6.96 12.51 60.12
CA ARG A 684 6.56 11.28 59.44
C ARG A 684 5.04 11.26 59.38
N ILE A 685 4.46 11.13 58.18
CA ILE A 685 3.02 11.06 57.93
C ILE A 685 2.71 9.81 57.13
N GLU A 686 1.52 9.27 57.29
CA GLU A 686 0.96 8.27 56.39
C GLU A 686 0.60 8.94 55.06
N GLU A 687 0.91 8.29 53.92
CA GLU A 687 0.54 8.84 52.63
C GLU A 687 -0.96 9.02 52.47
N ASP A 688 -1.77 8.17 53.09
CA ASP A 688 -3.23 8.24 53.08
C ASP A 688 -3.81 9.49 53.78
N ASP A 689 -3.08 10.16 54.62
CA ASP A 689 -3.45 11.45 55.17
C ASP A 689 -3.57 12.54 54.10
N VAL A 690 -2.96 12.31 52.95
CA VAL A 690 -3.04 13.21 51.77
C VAL A 690 -3.88 12.58 50.70
N ARG A 691 -5.14 13.06 50.56
CA ARG A 691 -6.04 12.56 49.52
C ARG A 691 -5.47 12.81 48.11
N PRO A 692 -5.75 11.93 47.12
CA PRO A 692 -5.42 12.19 45.73
C PRO A 692 -6.13 13.46 45.21
N MET A 693 -5.39 14.27 44.44
CA MET A 693 -5.88 15.56 43.92
C MET A 693 -5.45 15.71 42.46
N GLY A 694 -6.31 16.38 41.66
CA GLY A 694 -6.01 16.67 40.26
C GLY A 694 -4.85 17.64 40.06
N LYS A 695 -4.19 17.59 38.90
CA LYS A 695 -2.92 18.28 38.58
C LYS A 695 -2.92 19.80 38.83
N THR A 696 -4.05 20.50 38.73
CA THR A 696 -4.14 21.97 38.89
C THR A 696 -4.44 22.43 40.30
N SER A 697 -4.57 21.52 41.29
CA SER A 697 -4.87 21.87 42.69
C SER A 697 -3.62 22.40 43.42
N ARG A 698 -3.81 23.18 44.49
CA ARG A 698 -2.75 23.76 45.31
C ARG A 698 -2.09 22.73 46.24
N GLY A 699 -2.85 21.80 46.79
CA GLY A 699 -2.39 20.87 47.82
C GLY A 699 -2.94 21.21 49.22
N VAL A 700 -2.42 20.57 50.22
CA VAL A 700 -2.82 20.68 51.63
C VAL A 700 -1.58 20.91 52.52
N ALA A 701 -1.78 21.45 53.74
CA ALA A 701 -0.70 21.63 54.68
C ALA A 701 -0.10 20.27 55.11
N GLY A 702 1.19 20.07 54.88
CA GLY A 702 1.95 18.88 55.22
C GLY A 702 2.68 19.07 56.54
N LEU A 703 3.66 19.98 56.62
CA LEU A 703 4.46 20.30 57.77
C LEU A 703 4.18 21.74 58.23
N LYS A 704 3.90 21.96 59.51
CA LYS A 704 3.80 23.31 60.08
C LYS A 704 5.18 23.84 60.38
N LEU A 705 5.64 24.76 59.55
CA LEU A 705 6.96 25.38 59.65
C LEU A 705 6.98 26.53 60.67
N ALA A 706 8.08 26.72 61.35
CA ALA A 706 8.35 27.90 62.16
C ALA A 706 8.60 29.13 61.27
N SER A 707 8.45 30.35 61.79
CA SER A 707 8.71 31.57 61.02
C SER A 707 10.13 31.60 60.47
N GLY A 708 10.28 31.73 59.17
CA GLY A 708 11.54 31.76 58.46
C GLY A 708 12.21 30.38 58.31
N ASP A 709 11.47 29.28 58.46
CA ASP A 709 11.90 27.93 58.11
C ASP A 709 11.29 27.49 56.78
N GLU A 710 11.94 26.58 56.10
CA GLU A 710 11.51 26.09 54.79
C GLU A 710 11.62 24.53 54.77
N LEU A 711 10.71 23.89 54.05
CA LEU A 711 10.85 22.46 53.75
C LEU A 711 12.04 22.24 52.83
N THR A 712 12.89 21.24 53.09
CA THR A 712 14.08 20.93 52.31
C THR A 712 13.96 19.61 51.54
N ALA A 713 13.22 18.63 52.10
CA ALA A 713 13.08 17.33 51.47
C ALA A 713 11.77 16.64 51.90
N ALA A 714 11.25 15.83 50.98
CA ALA A 714 10.27 14.78 51.27
C ALA A 714 10.89 13.43 50.90
N ILE A 715 10.79 12.44 51.72
CA ILE A 715 11.45 11.11 51.57
C ILE A 715 10.35 10.05 51.71
N ARG A 716 10.28 9.11 50.77
CA ARG A 716 9.44 7.92 50.85
C ARG A 716 10.07 6.88 51.77
N ILE A 717 9.28 6.34 52.65
CA ILE A 717 9.61 5.20 53.52
C ILE A 717 8.66 4.06 53.16
N GLU A 718 9.19 2.97 52.67
CA GLU A 718 8.41 1.74 52.44
C GLU A 718 8.25 1.00 53.76
N LYS A 719 7.03 0.52 54.08
CA LYS A 719 6.68 -0.08 55.38
C LYS A 719 7.49 -1.36 55.74
N GLU A 720 8.10 -2.02 54.75
CA GLU A 720 8.83 -3.28 54.92
C GLU A 720 10.34 -3.16 54.67
N ASP A 721 10.92 -1.95 54.62
CA ASP A 721 12.30 -1.73 54.21
C ASP A 721 13.19 -1.33 55.44
N ASP A 722 14.29 -2.07 55.68
CA ASP A 722 15.33 -1.77 56.65
C ASP A 722 16.21 -0.55 56.29
N ALA A 723 15.76 0.28 55.35
CA ALA A 723 16.52 1.44 54.89
C ALA A 723 16.66 2.50 55.97
N ARG A 724 17.89 2.99 56.21
CA ARG A 724 18.18 4.11 57.10
C ARG A 724 18.24 5.44 56.34
N ILE A 725 17.87 6.52 57.00
CA ILE A 725 17.88 7.86 56.46
C ILE A 725 19.19 8.54 56.82
N LEU A 726 19.95 9.00 55.81
CA LEU A 726 21.13 9.82 56.01
C LEU A 726 20.70 11.30 55.98
N VAL A 727 21.00 11.99 57.06
CA VAL A 727 20.76 13.45 57.17
C VAL A 727 22.10 14.15 57.28
N ILE A 728 22.34 15.16 56.41
CA ILE A 728 23.62 15.90 56.34
C ILE A 728 23.31 17.41 56.47
N THR A 729 24.10 18.10 57.29
CA THR A 729 24.04 19.57 57.40
C THR A 729 24.86 20.25 56.31
N GLU A 730 24.64 21.57 56.12
CA GLU A 730 25.42 22.40 55.16
C GLU A 730 26.94 22.36 55.43
N LYS A 731 27.36 22.15 56.69
CA LYS A 731 28.76 22.03 57.10
C LYS A 731 29.31 20.60 57.01
N GLY A 732 28.54 19.65 56.45
CA GLY A 732 28.99 18.27 56.23
C GLY A 732 28.90 17.36 57.47
N ILE A 733 28.22 17.76 58.54
CA ILE A 733 27.92 16.88 59.66
C ILE A 733 26.74 15.99 59.29
N GLY A 734 26.95 14.68 59.29
CA GLY A 734 25.93 13.71 58.93
C GLY A 734 25.67 12.66 60.01
N LYS A 735 24.46 12.16 60.12
CA LYS A 735 24.10 10.98 60.89
C LYS A 735 23.11 10.11 60.12
N ARG A 736 23.15 8.81 60.40
CA ARG A 736 22.12 7.87 59.93
C ARG A 736 21.09 7.68 61.04
N VAL A 737 19.82 7.78 60.65
CA VAL A 737 18.67 7.68 61.54
C VAL A 737 17.78 6.56 61.08
N ASP A 738 17.27 5.78 62.03
CA ASP A 738 16.24 4.79 61.75
C ASP A 738 14.89 5.50 61.52
N PRO A 739 14.15 5.21 60.46
CA PRO A 739 12.82 5.76 60.29
C PRO A 739 11.90 5.54 61.49
N ALA A 740 12.06 4.47 62.22
CA ALA A 740 11.31 4.13 63.43
C ALA A 740 11.52 5.13 64.61
N GLU A 741 12.63 5.91 64.59
CA GLU A 741 12.86 6.96 65.58
C GLU A 741 11.87 8.15 65.44
N PHE A 742 11.17 8.27 64.29
CA PHE A 742 10.15 9.27 64.03
C PHE A 742 8.75 8.68 64.23
N ASN A 743 8.04 9.11 65.21
CA ASN A 743 6.63 8.72 65.38
C ASN A 743 5.80 9.27 64.26
N ALA A 744 4.92 8.44 63.68
CA ALA A 744 3.93 8.91 62.73
C ALA A 744 2.92 9.85 63.39
N HIS A 745 2.71 11.01 62.81
CA HIS A 745 1.75 12.01 63.25
C HIS A 745 0.89 12.47 62.07
N GLY A 746 -0.31 12.96 62.35
CA GLY A 746 -1.15 13.56 61.32
C GLY A 746 -0.50 14.78 60.67
N ARG A 747 -0.75 14.99 59.37
CA ARG A 747 -0.25 16.13 58.59
C ARG A 747 -0.60 17.49 59.23
N GLY A 748 0.23 18.52 58.95
CA GLY A 748 0.00 19.89 59.44
C GLY A 748 0.46 20.13 60.89
N THR A 749 1.22 19.19 61.49
CA THR A 749 1.86 19.33 62.80
C THR A 749 3.32 19.78 62.67
N GLY A 750 3.97 20.16 63.78
CA GLY A 750 5.33 20.73 63.80
C GLY A 750 6.47 19.73 63.73
N GLY A 751 6.20 18.39 63.83
CA GLY A 751 7.20 17.35 63.79
C GLY A 751 8.17 17.33 64.96
N GLN A 752 9.26 16.53 64.85
CA GLN A 752 10.31 16.29 65.87
C GLN A 752 11.66 16.84 65.36
N LYS A 753 12.59 17.21 66.27
CA LYS A 753 13.93 17.63 65.90
C LYS A 753 14.82 16.41 65.53
N ILE A 754 15.49 16.47 64.36
CA ILE A 754 16.43 15.44 63.87
C ILE A 754 17.77 15.54 64.61
N PHE A 755 18.27 16.78 64.83
CA PHE A 755 19.53 17.06 65.52
C PHE A 755 19.21 17.81 66.82
N GLY A 756 19.82 17.37 67.94
CA GLY A 756 19.90 18.17 69.20
C GLY A 756 21.01 19.20 69.06
N ASN A 757 20.79 20.43 69.56
CA ASN A 757 21.74 21.56 69.70
C ASN A 757 22.81 21.74 68.62
N VAL A 758 22.43 21.76 67.37
CA VAL A 758 23.35 22.15 66.27
C VAL A 758 22.81 23.44 65.69
N ASP A 759 23.60 24.52 65.81
CA ASP A 759 23.32 25.83 65.21
C ASP A 759 23.52 25.86 63.68
N ASP A 760 23.40 24.68 63.01
CA ASP A 760 23.69 24.50 61.66
C ASP A 760 22.44 24.11 60.85
N LYS A 761 22.32 24.64 59.65
CA LYS A 761 21.18 24.37 58.80
C LYS A 761 21.35 23.02 58.09
N ILE A 762 20.29 22.25 57.96
CA ILE A 762 20.27 21.04 57.16
C ILE A 762 20.38 21.41 55.71
N GLY A 763 21.42 20.97 55.04
CA GLY A 763 21.55 21.00 53.61
C GLY A 763 20.50 20.11 52.98
N ARG A 764 20.51 20.03 51.67
CA ARG A 764 19.61 19.13 50.94
C ARG A 764 19.92 17.68 51.34
N ALA A 765 19.16 17.14 52.30
CA ALA A 765 19.32 15.75 52.73
C ALA A 765 18.42 14.88 51.88
N SER A 766 19.00 14.01 51.11
CA SER A 766 18.28 12.86 50.60
C SER A 766 19.28 11.78 50.21
N CYS A 767 19.42 10.76 51.01
CA CYS A 767 19.94 9.48 50.53
C CYS A 767 19.28 8.38 51.32
N ARG A 768 18.52 7.58 50.63
CA ARG A 768 18.13 6.27 51.10
C ARG A 768 19.33 5.34 50.83
N GLU A 769 20.08 5.04 51.82
CA GLU A 769 21.17 4.09 51.70
C GLU A 769 20.66 2.69 52.11
N ARG A 770 20.48 1.81 51.15
CA ARG A 770 20.44 0.39 51.42
C ARG A 770 21.83 -0.03 51.83
N VAL A 771 22.01 -0.49 53.05
CA VAL A 771 23.19 -1.26 53.45
C VAL A 771 23.04 -2.63 52.81
N SER A 772 23.48 -2.79 51.56
CA SER A 772 23.82 -4.10 51.08
C SER A 772 25.05 -4.53 51.89
N GLU A 773 24.95 -5.61 52.63
CA GLU A 773 26.12 -6.32 53.14
C GLU A 773 27.01 -6.68 51.96
N ALA A 774 28.01 -5.86 51.71
CA ALA A 774 29.14 -6.24 50.89
C ALA A 774 30.12 -6.95 51.82
N VAL A 775 30.04 -8.26 51.86
CA VAL A 775 31.16 -9.12 52.28
C VAL A 775 32.22 -9.10 51.18
#